data_6f93daf75d83014d77aa3823d5eecc1e
#
_entry.id   6f93daf75d83014d77aa3823d5eecc1e
#
_cell.length_a   1.000
_cell.length_b   1.000
_cell.length_c   1.000
_cell.angle_alpha   90.00
_cell.angle_beta   90.00
_cell.angle_gamma   90.00
#
_symmetry.space_group_name_H-M   'P 1'
#
loop_
_entity.id
_entity.type
_entity.pdbx_description
1 polymer ?
#
loop_
_entity_poly.entity_id
_entity_poly.type
_entity_poly.pdbx_seq_one_letter_code
_entity_poly.pdbx_strand_id
1 'polypeptide(L)'
;MAREDRIREAMRAVGTYNEIFETSIRQLGKAERELSRAEKAWKASGGKLVAELVSKTGQTYTAKDPQWAVVEQMRKDVTALRNQLGLTPTGLNKVRNAYQQSAGSASRMDQLLAAAHDYGLDHASEIQADVDAYVSRVLSGEEGACQEVVLACRRYVSDLDTGKWEFRPEPPCEIIGIIETMICHQQGEALDATPIRGKPFLLLPYHKFIVWNIMGFFWPGSNRRRFHECLDFVPRKNIKTTFAASLAFALALYERASGSKVYEVGGALKQALEGFDFLKYNLRRLKVTVDDDPDGLRIIDNNMERSITGDVGDGFISINALASNPDKQDSFNCNIVIADEAHTYKGPKQYQILKDATKSYTNKLVIIISSGGANAQGFLAKRVEFCRKILDGTVKDAYAETIFVFIARAPTAENGEVNITDEAVLRAASPGWGYSIRPQDMINDAAQAAADPQLRPEFLNKSLNVFTAALRAWFDIEEFRRSDRKYGWTLAELAKLPIRWYGGTDLSKLYDLTAAVTFGHYKGVDIIIPHCWFPRPAAMVKAQQDQIPLFGWKEDGWLDMTNDNTTNHVDVVRWYQQLREQGFKYRVIGHDRKFCREYFVAMKKARFPIRDQPQLFYRKSEGFRYLENSAKRGTLYYMHAEPFEYCVQNVAAVEKTDDAVQYEKIAPELRIDIFDAAVFAACAYLDDMTSKSAVAGAAAGSWFGGEEREGDAD
;
A
#
# COMPACT_ATOMS: atom_id res chain seq x y z
N MET A 1 2.07 65.33 20.53
CA MET A 1 1.86 63.98 21.10
C MET A 1 2.69 62.98 20.25
N ALA A 2 3.56 62.22 20.91
CA ALA A 2 4.34 61.18 20.19
C ALA A 2 3.40 60.11 19.58
N ARG A 3 3.85 59.41 18.53
CA ARG A 3 3.00 58.38 17.89
C ARG A 3 2.67 57.24 18.86
N GLU A 4 3.59 56.89 19.70
CA GLU A 4 3.42 55.87 20.72
C GLU A 4 2.32 56.27 21.73
N ASP A 5 2.22 57.56 22.07
CA ASP A 5 1.16 58.05 22.99
C ASP A 5 -0.23 57.93 22.37
N ARG A 6 -0.35 58.20 21.05
CA ARG A 6 -1.61 58.01 20.33
C ARG A 6 -2.01 56.53 20.24
N ILE A 7 -1.01 55.64 20.08
CA ILE A 7 -1.26 54.19 20.07
C ILE A 7 -1.76 53.74 21.45
N ARG A 8 -1.12 54.22 22.56
CA ARG A 8 -1.57 53.94 23.94
C ARG A 8 -2.98 54.44 24.18
N GLU A 9 -3.26 55.67 23.75
CA GLU A 9 -4.58 56.27 23.88
C GLU A 9 -5.65 55.48 23.09
N ALA A 10 -5.36 55.08 21.84
CA ALA A 10 -6.25 54.24 21.07
C ALA A 10 -6.47 52.86 21.71
N MET A 11 -5.44 52.26 22.27
CA MET A 11 -5.55 50.98 22.98
C MET A 11 -6.36 51.10 24.25
N ARG A 12 -6.21 52.24 25.00
CA ARG A 12 -7.06 52.51 26.17
C ARG A 12 -8.51 52.71 25.80
N ALA A 13 -8.77 53.43 24.70
CA ALA A 13 -10.13 53.66 24.23
C ALA A 13 -10.86 52.40 23.84
N VAL A 14 -10.17 51.39 23.32
CA VAL A 14 -10.75 50.08 22.94
C VAL A 14 -10.60 49.00 24.04
N GLY A 15 -9.96 49.36 25.18
CA GLY A 15 -9.80 48.49 26.35
C GLY A 15 -8.76 47.37 26.18
N THR A 16 -7.76 47.55 25.31
CA THR A 16 -6.69 46.56 25.07
C THR A 16 -5.32 46.95 25.61
N TYR A 17 -5.18 48.10 26.29
CA TYR A 17 -3.90 48.54 26.81
C TYR A 17 -3.45 47.71 28.03
N ASN A 18 -2.22 47.22 27.97
CA ASN A 18 -1.51 46.60 29.06
C ASN A 18 -0.01 46.93 28.92
N GLU A 19 0.71 47.08 30.04
CA GLU A 19 2.14 47.38 30.05
C GLU A 19 2.99 46.33 29.35
N ILE A 20 2.54 45.08 29.27
CA ILE A 20 3.20 43.99 28.55
C ILE A 20 3.35 44.28 27.04
N PHE A 21 2.50 45.17 26.49
CA PHE A 21 2.55 45.57 25.09
C PHE A 21 3.47 46.75 24.78
N GLU A 22 4.17 47.30 25.74
CA GLU A 22 5.02 48.49 25.55
C GLU A 22 6.09 48.29 24.44
N THR A 23 6.67 47.09 24.33
CA THR A 23 7.63 46.76 23.26
C THR A 23 6.95 46.78 21.89
N SER A 24 5.77 46.17 21.75
CA SER A 24 4.99 46.13 20.52
C SER A 24 4.45 47.51 20.11
N ILE A 25 4.09 48.36 21.11
CA ILE A 25 3.69 49.74 20.87
C ILE A 25 4.84 50.56 20.26
N ARG A 26 6.07 50.40 20.79
CA ARG A 26 7.28 51.05 20.22
C ARG A 26 7.58 50.55 18.82
N GLN A 27 7.43 49.24 18.58
CA GLN A 27 7.61 48.63 17.23
C GLN A 27 6.59 49.19 16.24
N LEU A 28 5.31 49.25 16.58
CA LEU A 28 4.27 49.85 15.73
C LEU A 28 4.56 51.34 15.49
N GLY A 29 4.91 52.11 16.50
CA GLY A 29 5.27 53.53 16.34
C GLY A 29 6.46 53.75 15.39
N LYS A 30 7.47 52.88 15.43
CA LYS A 30 8.59 52.86 14.50
C LYS A 30 8.14 52.51 13.10
N ALA A 31 7.38 51.41 12.91
CA ALA A 31 6.87 50.98 11.62
C ALA A 31 5.99 52.04 10.95
N GLU A 32 5.14 52.73 11.69
CA GLU A 32 4.32 53.81 11.16
C GLU A 32 5.15 55.03 10.72
N ARG A 33 6.27 55.35 11.40
CA ARG A 33 7.21 56.40 10.97
C ARG A 33 7.88 56.01 9.68
N GLU A 34 8.34 54.79 9.59
CA GLU A 34 9.02 54.29 8.37
C GLU A 34 8.06 54.23 7.20
N LEU A 35 6.83 53.70 7.37
CA LEU A 35 5.80 53.74 6.34
C LEU A 35 5.49 55.17 5.86
N SER A 36 5.33 56.12 6.76
CA SER A 36 5.08 57.52 6.43
C SER A 36 6.22 58.15 5.61
N ARG A 37 7.49 57.80 5.90
CA ARG A 37 8.65 58.22 5.10
C ARG A 37 8.65 57.57 3.71
N ALA A 38 8.41 56.27 3.63
CA ALA A 38 8.33 55.50 2.38
C ALA A 38 7.20 56.02 1.47
N GLU A 39 6.02 56.32 2.05
CA GLU A 39 4.90 56.90 1.31
C GLU A 39 5.19 58.29 0.78
N LYS A 40 5.89 59.16 1.54
CA LYS A 40 6.32 60.47 1.09
C LYS A 40 7.34 60.36 -0.07
N ALA A 41 8.31 59.47 0.06
CA ALA A 41 9.31 59.25 -0.97
C ALA A 41 8.66 58.71 -2.29
N TRP A 42 7.76 57.75 -2.14
CA TRP A 42 7.00 57.21 -3.30
C TRP A 42 6.13 58.28 -3.98
N LYS A 43 5.41 59.10 -3.22
CA LYS A 43 4.65 60.26 -3.78
C LYS A 43 5.57 61.26 -4.47
N ALA A 44 6.74 61.57 -3.87
CA ALA A 44 7.70 62.50 -4.46
C ALA A 44 8.33 61.97 -5.78
N SER A 45 8.40 60.64 -5.95
CA SER A 45 8.86 60.01 -7.23
C SER A 45 7.79 59.92 -8.29
N GLY A 46 6.59 60.51 -8.07
CA GLY A 46 5.49 60.51 -9.04
C GLY A 46 4.35 59.54 -8.73
N GLY A 47 4.42 58.79 -7.64
CA GLY A 47 3.31 57.97 -7.11
C GLY A 47 2.82 56.87 -8.02
N LYS A 48 3.67 56.33 -8.89
CA LYS A 48 3.31 55.27 -9.85
C LYS A 48 3.18 53.91 -9.14
N LEU A 49 2.18 53.10 -9.55
CA LEU A 49 2.00 51.73 -9.08
C LEU A 49 2.82 50.73 -9.89
N VAL A 50 3.11 51.10 -11.14
CA VAL A 50 3.79 50.26 -12.13
C VAL A 50 4.89 51.08 -12.78
N ALA A 51 6.06 50.50 -12.99
CA ALA A 51 7.19 51.07 -13.68
C ALA A 51 7.59 50.21 -14.89
N GLU A 52 8.09 50.88 -15.92
CA GLU A 52 8.77 50.20 -17.02
C GLU A 52 10.22 49.93 -16.61
N LEU A 53 10.59 48.65 -16.58
CA LEU A 53 11.94 48.21 -16.26
C LEU A 53 12.61 47.58 -17.46
N VAL A 54 13.93 47.73 -17.56
CA VAL A 54 14.73 47.12 -18.62
C VAL A 54 15.45 45.91 -18.09
N SER A 55 15.27 44.74 -18.72
CA SER A 55 15.94 43.49 -18.36
C SER A 55 17.46 43.59 -18.68
N LYS A 56 18.25 42.67 -18.09
CA LYS A 56 19.70 42.56 -18.42
C LYS A 56 19.96 42.25 -19.90
N THR A 57 18.95 41.83 -20.64
CA THR A 57 18.98 41.55 -22.09
C THR A 57 18.46 42.70 -22.94
N GLY A 58 18.17 43.88 -22.34
CA GLY A 58 17.73 45.07 -23.04
C GLY A 58 16.24 45.14 -23.41
N GLN A 59 15.42 44.16 -22.99
CA GLN A 59 13.97 44.19 -23.22
C GLN A 59 13.25 44.99 -22.14
N THR A 60 12.37 45.90 -22.55
CA THR A 60 11.50 46.65 -21.65
C THR A 60 10.29 45.83 -21.27
N TYR A 61 9.99 45.72 -19.98
CA TYR A 61 8.81 45.07 -19.44
C TYR A 61 8.18 45.90 -18.34
N THR A 62 6.88 45.74 -18.16
CA THR A 62 6.13 46.46 -17.14
C THR A 62 6.08 45.62 -15.87
N ALA A 63 6.52 46.16 -14.75
CA ALA A 63 6.50 45.52 -13.46
C ALA A 63 6.02 46.49 -12.36
N LYS A 64 5.75 45.96 -11.19
CA LYS A 64 5.38 46.74 -10.03
C LYS A 64 6.52 47.72 -9.66
N ASP A 65 6.18 48.98 -9.44
CA ASP A 65 7.16 49.96 -9.03
C ASP A 65 7.89 49.54 -7.75
N PRO A 66 9.24 49.54 -7.71
CA PRO A 66 10.00 49.08 -6.55
C PRO A 66 9.68 49.85 -5.24
N GLN A 67 9.46 51.17 -5.35
CA GLN A 67 9.10 51.96 -4.19
C GLN A 67 7.68 51.69 -3.71
N TRP A 68 6.76 51.47 -4.64
CA TRP A 68 5.42 51.02 -4.30
C TRP A 68 5.43 49.63 -3.65
N ALA A 69 6.24 48.69 -4.10
CA ALA A 69 6.38 47.37 -3.50
C ALA A 69 6.83 47.46 -2.05
N VAL A 70 7.76 48.35 -1.72
CA VAL A 70 8.21 48.62 -0.36
C VAL A 70 7.07 49.21 0.47
N VAL A 71 6.34 50.21 -0.01
CA VAL A 71 5.21 50.83 0.67
C VAL A 71 4.11 49.83 0.97
N GLU A 72 3.80 48.97 0.01
CA GLU A 72 2.78 47.91 0.15
C GLU A 72 3.17 46.90 1.21
N GLN A 73 4.44 46.48 1.26
CA GLN A 73 4.92 45.54 2.27
C GLN A 73 4.85 46.19 3.67
N MET A 74 5.32 47.42 3.82
CA MET A 74 5.25 48.15 5.06
C MET A 74 3.81 48.39 5.56
N ARG A 75 2.85 48.55 4.65
CA ARG A 75 1.42 48.62 5.02
C ARG A 75 0.92 47.31 5.58
N LYS A 76 1.31 46.19 5.02
CA LYS A 76 0.98 44.85 5.54
C LYS A 76 1.57 44.68 6.96
N ASP A 77 2.84 45.03 7.14
CA ASP A 77 3.53 44.91 8.42
C ASP A 77 2.87 45.78 9.52
N VAL A 78 2.54 47.05 9.21
CA VAL A 78 1.81 47.93 10.10
C VAL A 78 0.42 47.39 10.42
N THR A 79 -0.29 46.82 9.44
CA THR A 79 -1.60 46.22 9.66
C THR A 79 -1.50 44.99 10.56
N ALA A 80 -0.47 44.15 10.38
CA ALA A 80 -0.23 42.99 11.23
C ALA A 80 0.04 43.41 12.69
N LEU A 81 0.89 44.43 12.91
CA LEU A 81 1.17 44.96 14.27
C LEU A 81 -0.08 45.61 14.90
N ARG A 82 -0.91 46.31 14.13
CA ARG A 82 -2.19 46.82 14.60
C ARG A 82 -3.17 45.70 14.98
N ASN A 83 -3.21 44.64 14.22
CA ASN A 83 -4.00 43.43 14.56
C ASN A 83 -3.56 42.84 15.90
N GLN A 84 -2.24 42.70 16.10
CA GLN A 84 -1.69 42.15 17.36
C GLN A 84 -2.04 42.99 18.58
N LEU A 85 -2.17 44.32 18.44
CA LEU A 85 -2.51 45.24 19.50
C LEU A 85 -4.02 45.52 19.65
N GLY A 86 -4.87 44.80 18.89
CA GLY A 86 -6.32 44.98 18.94
C GLY A 86 -6.82 46.32 18.36
N LEU A 87 -6.04 46.97 17.51
CA LEU A 87 -6.36 48.27 16.88
C LEU A 87 -7.08 48.18 15.54
N THR A 88 -7.52 46.93 15.19
CA THR A 88 -8.41 46.65 14.05
C THR A 88 -9.59 45.81 14.56
N PRO A 89 -10.73 45.80 13.84
CA PRO A 89 -11.87 44.99 14.27
C PRO A 89 -11.52 43.49 14.48
N THR A 90 -10.73 42.90 13.60
CA THR A 90 -10.27 41.51 13.72
C THR A 90 -9.29 41.32 14.87
N GLY A 91 -8.35 42.25 15.05
CA GLY A 91 -7.39 42.24 16.16
C GLY A 91 -8.07 42.48 17.50
N LEU A 92 -9.05 43.39 17.57
CA LEU A 92 -9.81 43.67 18.77
C LEU A 92 -10.55 42.43 19.27
N ASN A 93 -11.20 41.69 18.36
CA ASN A 93 -11.86 40.45 18.74
C ASN A 93 -10.85 39.39 19.24
N LYS A 94 -9.67 39.27 18.62
CA LYS A 94 -8.61 38.35 19.08
C LYS A 94 -8.10 38.75 20.49
N VAL A 95 -7.80 40.02 20.72
CA VAL A 95 -7.30 40.48 22.02
C VAL A 95 -8.39 40.38 23.10
N ARG A 96 -9.64 40.72 22.80
CA ARG A 96 -10.77 40.53 23.71
C ARG A 96 -11.01 39.08 24.07
N ASN A 97 -10.95 38.20 23.10
CA ASN A 97 -11.10 36.76 23.33
C ASN A 97 -9.94 36.23 24.21
N ALA A 98 -8.69 36.65 23.94
CA ALA A 98 -7.55 36.29 24.77
C ALA A 98 -7.69 36.84 26.22
N TYR A 99 -8.24 38.04 26.41
CA TYR A 99 -8.55 38.59 27.73
C TYR A 99 -9.74 37.90 28.43
N GLN A 100 -10.74 37.48 27.68
CA GLN A 100 -11.87 36.71 28.19
C GLN A 100 -11.47 35.28 28.56
N GLN A 101 -10.54 34.67 27.83
CA GLN A 101 -9.95 33.38 28.17
C GLN A 101 -9.08 33.43 29.42
N SER A 102 -8.37 34.55 29.68
CA SER A 102 -7.65 34.77 30.95
C SER A 102 -8.58 35.09 32.12
N ALA A 103 -9.86 35.37 31.86
CA ALA A 103 -10.90 35.70 32.85
C ALA A 103 -12.00 34.62 33.01
N GLY A 104 -11.76 33.38 32.56
CA GLY A 104 -12.47 32.20 33.05
C GLY A 104 -13.76 31.79 32.36
N SER A 105 -13.71 31.51 31.04
CA SER A 105 -14.52 30.39 30.53
C SER A 105 -13.65 29.51 29.62
N ALA A 106 -13.42 28.29 30.03
CA ALA A 106 -12.75 27.27 29.21
C ALA A 106 -13.44 27.17 27.84
N SER A 107 -12.67 27.03 26.74
CA SER A 107 -13.22 26.84 25.41
C SER A 107 -14.18 25.63 25.40
N ARG A 108 -15.05 25.54 24.39
CA ARG A 108 -15.94 24.36 24.26
C ARG A 108 -15.13 23.08 24.20
N MET A 109 -13.99 23.09 23.49
CA MET A 109 -13.08 21.95 23.40
C MET A 109 -12.47 21.61 24.77
N ASP A 110 -12.00 22.61 25.56
CA ASP A 110 -11.42 22.34 26.86
C ASP A 110 -12.43 21.75 27.84
N GLN A 111 -13.69 22.21 27.80
CA GLN A 111 -14.78 21.63 28.61
C GLN A 111 -15.03 20.17 28.26
N LEU A 112 -15.03 19.82 26.95
CA LEU A 112 -15.22 18.44 26.48
C LEU A 112 -14.02 17.57 26.85
N LEU A 113 -12.80 18.09 26.76
CA LEU A 113 -11.60 17.35 27.16
C LEU A 113 -11.56 17.10 28.68
N ALA A 114 -11.93 18.09 29.49
CA ALA A 114 -12.04 17.87 30.92
C ALA A 114 -13.08 16.80 31.27
N ALA A 115 -14.25 16.87 30.65
CA ALA A 115 -15.29 15.85 30.85
C ALA A 115 -14.85 14.43 30.34
N ALA A 116 -14.09 14.37 29.26
CA ALA A 116 -13.53 13.10 28.75
C ALA A 116 -12.45 12.52 29.68
N HIS A 117 -11.59 13.40 30.23
CA HIS A 117 -10.60 13.03 31.23
C HIS A 117 -11.26 12.48 32.49
N ASP A 118 -12.23 13.23 33.05
CA ASP A 118 -12.98 12.82 34.25
C ASP A 118 -13.68 11.48 34.00
N TYR A 119 -14.36 11.31 32.84
CA TYR A 119 -14.98 10.03 32.47
C TYR A 119 -13.95 8.89 32.43
N GLY A 120 -12.82 9.08 31.78
CA GLY A 120 -11.76 8.07 31.69
C GLY A 120 -11.23 7.64 33.05
N LEU A 121 -11.03 8.59 33.98
CA LEU A 121 -10.55 8.29 35.34
C LEU A 121 -11.64 7.69 36.21
N ASP A 122 -12.86 8.21 36.18
CA ASP A 122 -13.99 7.71 36.96
C ASP A 122 -14.35 6.26 36.58
N HIS A 123 -14.17 5.88 35.27
CA HIS A 123 -14.43 4.54 34.76
C HIS A 123 -13.17 3.68 34.62
N ALA A 124 -12.01 4.13 35.16
CA ALA A 124 -10.74 3.41 34.99
C ALA A 124 -10.80 1.94 35.46
N SER A 125 -11.48 1.68 36.59
CA SER A 125 -11.67 0.31 37.10
C SER A 125 -12.56 -0.54 36.20
N GLU A 126 -13.58 0.04 35.55
CA GLU A 126 -14.47 -0.64 34.63
C GLU A 126 -13.74 -0.95 33.30
N ILE A 127 -12.99 0.03 32.79
CA ILE A 127 -12.17 -0.12 31.58
C ILE A 127 -11.14 -1.23 31.77
N GLN A 128 -10.45 -1.24 32.91
CA GLN A 128 -9.51 -2.30 33.25
C GLN A 128 -10.21 -3.66 33.34
N ALA A 129 -11.34 -3.73 34.04
CA ALA A 129 -12.12 -4.96 34.15
C ALA A 129 -12.59 -5.49 32.80
N ASP A 130 -12.98 -4.62 31.85
CA ASP A 130 -13.34 -4.99 30.48
C ASP A 130 -12.15 -5.61 29.73
N VAL A 131 -10.94 -5.03 29.87
CA VAL A 131 -9.73 -5.57 29.26
C VAL A 131 -9.33 -6.91 29.88
N ASP A 132 -9.35 -7.01 31.21
CA ASP A 132 -9.01 -8.24 31.93
C ASP A 132 -10.00 -9.37 31.61
N ALA A 133 -11.30 -9.05 31.53
CA ALA A 133 -12.33 -9.98 31.12
C ALA A 133 -12.14 -10.46 29.65
N TYR A 134 -11.78 -9.55 28.74
CA TYR A 134 -11.46 -9.92 27.37
C TYR A 134 -10.26 -10.87 27.30
N VAL A 135 -9.16 -10.51 27.97
CA VAL A 135 -7.95 -11.35 28.04
C VAL A 135 -8.27 -12.73 28.64
N SER A 136 -9.06 -12.77 29.71
CA SER A 136 -9.48 -14.03 30.34
C SER A 136 -10.29 -14.92 29.40
N ARG A 137 -11.29 -14.36 28.69
CA ARG A 137 -12.10 -15.11 27.71
C ARG A 137 -11.27 -15.61 26.53
N VAL A 138 -10.30 -14.82 26.06
CA VAL A 138 -9.37 -15.25 24.99
C VAL A 138 -8.49 -16.41 25.47
N LEU A 139 -7.90 -16.31 26.65
CA LEU A 139 -7.00 -17.33 27.19
C LEU A 139 -7.71 -18.62 27.61
N SER A 140 -8.97 -18.54 28.03
CA SER A 140 -9.82 -19.70 28.32
C SER A 140 -10.39 -20.39 27.09
N GLY A 141 -10.34 -19.71 25.90
CA GLY A 141 -10.97 -20.18 24.67
C GLY A 141 -12.44 -19.80 24.50
N GLU A 142 -13.06 -19.13 25.45
CA GLU A 142 -14.46 -18.68 25.39
C GLU A 142 -14.71 -17.67 24.28
N GLU A 143 -13.76 -16.75 24.04
CA GLU A 143 -13.85 -15.75 22.97
C GLU A 143 -13.78 -16.38 21.57
N GLY A 144 -13.18 -17.57 21.43
CA GLY A 144 -13.02 -18.22 20.12
C GLY A 144 -11.99 -17.51 19.22
N ALA A 145 -10.95 -16.94 19.81
CA ALA A 145 -9.93 -16.17 19.09
C ALA A 145 -8.89 -17.05 18.39
N CYS A 146 -8.23 -16.53 17.34
CA CYS A 146 -7.13 -17.21 16.69
C CYS A 146 -5.86 -17.24 17.56
N GLN A 147 -4.90 -18.09 17.19
CA GLN A 147 -3.66 -18.29 17.95
C GLN A 147 -2.86 -16.98 18.14
N GLU A 148 -2.83 -16.12 17.13
CA GLU A 148 -2.09 -14.85 17.20
C GLU A 148 -2.69 -13.88 18.24
N VAL A 149 -4.02 -13.83 18.38
CA VAL A 149 -4.70 -13.05 19.44
C VAL A 149 -4.41 -13.68 20.81
N VAL A 150 -4.44 -15.00 20.93
CA VAL A 150 -4.05 -15.70 22.19
C VAL A 150 -2.62 -15.36 22.58
N LEU A 151 -1.68 -15.35 21.63
CA LEU A 151 -0.29 -14.99 21.89
C LEU A 151 -0.12 -13.50 22.26
N ALA A 152 -0.90 -12.60 21.68
CA ALA A 152 -0.92 -11.19 22.07
C ALA A 152 -1.38 -11.01 23.51
N CYS A 153 -2.44 -11.71 23.93
CA CYS A 153 -2.92 -11.72 25.31
C CYS A 153 -1.90 -12.34 26.29
N ARG A 154 -1.25 -13.43 25.92
CA ARG A 154 -0.17 -14.04 26.72
C ARG A 154 1.01 -13.09 26.89
N ARG A 155 1.41 -12.37 25.80
CA ARG A 155 2.46 -11.37 25.87
C ARG A 155 2.10 -10.25 26.85
N TYR A 156 0.86 -9.74 26.79
CA TYR A 156 0.36 -8.73 27.73
C TYR A 156 0.49 -9.18 29.18
N VAL A 157 0.00 -10.37 29.52
CA VAL A 157 0.10 -10.93 30.88
C VAL A 157 1.57 -11.06 31.30
N SER A 158 2.41 -11.65 30.45
CA SER A 158 3.85 -11.78 30.71
C SER A 158 4.55 -10.43 30.90
N ASP A 159 4.17 -9.40 30.15
CA ASP A 159 4.74 -8.06 30.25
C ASP A 159 4.40 -7.38 31.59
N LEU A 160 3.20 -7.66 32.14
CA LEU A 160 2.81 -7.21 33.48
C LEU A 160 3.58 -7.95 34.59
N ASP A 161 3.70 -9.27 34.46
CA ASP A 161 4.32 -10.15 35.47
C ASP A 161 5.83 -9.93 35.59
N THR A 162 6.52 -9.67 34.48
CA THR A 162 8.01 -9.57 34.48
C THR A 162 8.53 -8.30 35.15
N GLY A 163 7.69 -7.26 35.31
CA GLY A 163 8.14 -5.94 35.82
C GLY A 163 9.20 -5.25 34.95
N LYS A 164 9.43 -5.74 33.74
CA LYS A 164 10.36 -5.13 32.77
C LYS A 164 9.88 -3.77 32.29
N TRP A 165 8.59 -3.56 32.25
CA TRP A 165 7.92 -2.35 31.81
C TRP A 165 7.08 -1.77 32.95
N GLU A 166 6.99 -0.43 33.00
CA GLU A 166 6.07 0.25 33.89
C GLU A 166 4.71 0.37 33.20
N PHE A 167 3.66 -0.13 33.83
CA PHE A 167 2.30 0.02 33.31
C PHE A 167 1.57 1.16 34.03
N ARG A 168 0.98 2.07 33.24
CA ARG A 168 0.18 3.20 33.72
C ARG A 168 -1.20 3.15 33.09
N PRO A 169 -2.27 2.98 33.86
CA PRO A 169 -3.64 2.88 33.35
C PRO A 169 -4.23 4.22 32.91
N GLU A 170 -3.73 5.35 33.41
CA GLU A 170 -4.29 6.67 33.16
C GLU A 170 -4.26 7.04 31.66
N PRO A 171 -3.14 6.91 30.89
CA PRO A 171 -3.09 7.28 29.50
C PRO A 171 -4.09 6.53 28.61
N PRO A 172 -4.24 5.19 28.68
CA PRO A 172 -5.25 4.50 27.90
C PRO A 172 -6.68 4.84 28.33
N CYS A 173 -6.94 5.08 29.62
CA CYS A 173 -8.25 5.51 30.09
C CYS A 173 -8.63 6.88 29.53
N GLU A 174 -7.69 7.82 29.46
CA GLU A 174 -7.92 9.14 28.87
C GLU A 174 -8.24 9.03 27.36
N ILE A 175 -7.50 8.22 26.59
CA ILE A 175 -7.79 7.97 25.17
C ILE A 175 -9.18 7.34 24.97
N ILE A 176 -9.52 6.33 25.78
CA ILE A 176 -10.83 5.69 25.73
C ILE A 176 -11.93 6.68 26.09
N GLY A 177 -11.72 7.49 27.13
CA GLY A 177 -12.64 8.55 27.56
C GLY A 177 -12.92 9.55 26.43
N ILE A 178 -11.88 10.03 25.75
CA ILE A 178 -12.03 10.94 24.58
C ILE A 178 -12.88 10.28 23.50
N ILE A 179 -12.61 9.02 23.14
CA ILE A 179 -13.34 8.33 22.07
C ILE A 179 -14.80 8.14 22.49
N GLU A 180 -15.07 7.54 23.64
CA GLU A 180 -16.42 7.14 24.05
C GLU A 180 -17.34 8.32 24.39
N THR A 181 -16.78 9.46 24.80
CA THR A 181 -17.57 10.67 25.13
C THR A 181 -17.71 11.65 23.97
N MET A 182 -16.70 11.78 23.13
CA MET A 182 -16.68 12.81 22.08
C MET A 182 -17.10 12.27 20.71
N ILE A 183 -16.92 10.99 20.44
CA ILE A 183 -17.18 10.40 19.11
C ILE A 183 -18.53 9.67 19.10
N CYS A 184 -19.25 9.84 18.00
CA CYS A 184 -20.52 9.17 17.73
C CYS A 184 -20.53 8.52 16.35
N HIS A 185 -21.36 7.50 16.21
CA HIS A 185 -21.59 6.88 14.90
C HIS A 185 -22.20 7.89 13.91
N GLN A 186 -21.60 8.02 12.73
CA GLN A 186 -22.10 8.86 11.65
C GLN A 186 -23.29 8.22 10.94
N GLN A 187 -23.28 6.90 10.84
CA GLN A 187 -24.29 6.09 10.15
C GLN A 187 -24.27 4.65 10.66
N GLY A 188 -25.26 3.86 10.28
CA GLY A 188 -25.32 2.42 10.54
C GLY A 188 -26.48 2.02 11.43
N GLU A 189 -26.56 0.72 11.63
CA GLU A 189 -27.57 0.05 12.46
C GLU A 189 -26.88 -0.98 13.35
N ALA A 190 -27.41 -1.19 14.54
CA ALA A 190 -27.05 -2.30 15.41
C ALA A 190 -27.52 -3.64 14.81
N LEU A 191 -27.14 -4.77 15.42
CA LEU A 191 -27.51 -6.10 14.92
C LEU A 191 -29.04 -6.35 14.93
N ASP A 192 -29.77 -5.66 15.80
CA ASP A 192 -31.25 -5.68 15.89
C ASP A 192 -31.94 -4.69 14.94
N ALA A 193 -31.22 -4.14 13.95
CA ALA A 193 -31.65 -3.11 13.03
C ALA A 193 -31.99 -1.74 13.68
N THR A 194 -31.63 -1.52 14.94
CA THR A 194 -31.81 -0.20 15.58
C THR A 194 -30.82 0.80 15.01
N PRO A 195 -31.25 1.99 14.55
CA PRO A 195 -30.34 3.03 14.07
C PRO A 195 -29.36 3.49 15.15
N ILE A 196 -28.07 3.54 14.79
CA ILE A 196 -26.99 3.97 15.71
C ILE A 196 -26.43 5.36 15.41
N ARG A 197 -26.88 6.02 14.34
CA ARG A 197 -26.43 7.37 14.01
C ARG A 197 -26.62 8.33 15.19
N GLY A 198 -25.55 9.02 15.57
CA GLY A 198 -25.53 9.95 16.69
C GLY A 198 -25.42 9.32 18.08
N LYS A 199 -25.45 7.99 18.19
CA LYS A 199 -25.15 7.29 19.46
C LYS A 199 -23.65 7.27 19.70
N PRO A 200 -23.18 7.29 20.97
CA PRO A 200 -21.76 7.21 21.31
C PRO A 200 -21.08 6.03 20.64
N PHE A 201 -19.85 6.23 20.19
CA PHE A 201 -19.01 5.16 19.66
C PHE A 201 -18.26 4.48 20.81
N LEU A 202 -18.89 3.45 21.37
CA LEU A 202 -18.28 2.64 22.42
C LEU A 202 -17.28 1.66 21.81
N LEU A 203 -16.09 1.59 22.40
CA LEU A 203 -15.03 0.70 21.94
C LEU A 203 -15.34 -0.77 22.25
N LEU A 204 -15.18 -1.64 21.26
CA LEU A 204 -15.27 -3.08 21.46
C LEU A 204 -14.13 -3.57 22.35
N PRO A 205 -14.29 -4.73 23.04
CA PRO A 205 -13.29 -5.24 23.96
C PRO A 205 -11.87 -5.34 23.36
N TYR A 206 -11.74 -5.78 22.10
CA TYR A 206 -10.44 -5.86 21.45
C TYR A 206 -9.86 -4.47 21.11
N HIS A 207 -10.69 -3.45 20.82
CA HIS A 207 -10.22 -2.08 20.64
C HIS A 207 -9.65 -1.53 21.95
N LYS A 208 -10.38 -1.74 23.08
CA LYS A 208 -9.89 -1.37 24.42
C LYS A 208 -8.56 -2.07 24.70
N PHE A 209 -8.42 -3.36 24.39
CA PHE A 209 -7.18 -4.11 24.56
C PHE A 209 -6.02 -3.53 23.73
N ILE A 210 -6.26 -3.12 22.47
CA ILE A 210 -5.24 -2.46 21.64
C ILE A 210 -4.80 -1.13 22.28
N VAL A 211 -5.75 -0.25 22.58
CA VAL A 211 -5.46 1.07 23.21
C VAL A 211 -4.75 0.89 24.55
N TRP A 212 -5.19 -0.05 25.37
CA TRP A 212 -4.62 -0.39 26.67
C TRP A 212 -3.14 -0.73 26.60
N ASN A 213 -2.76 -1.53 25.59
CA ASN A 213 -1.36 -1.89 25.38
C ASN A 213 -0.53 -0.74 24.82
N ILE A 214 -0.95 -0.12 23.71
CA ILE A 214 -0.11 0.88 23.03
C ILE A 214 0.10 2.15 23.85
N MET A 215 -0.79 2.45 24.80
CA MET A 215 -0.73 3.65 25.62
C MET A 215 -0.32 3.40 27.08
N GLY A 216 -0.45 2.16 27.57
CA GLY A 216 -0.24 1.86 28.99
C GLY A 216 1.20 1.48 29.36
N PHE A 217 2.02 0.96 28.45
CA PHE A 217 3.38 0.50 28.74
C PHE A 217 4.45 1.58 28.52
N PHE A 218 5.31 1.79 29.52
CA PHE A 218 6.38 2.77 29.53
C PHE A 218 7.73 2.14 29.92
N TRP A 219 8.80 2.80 29.56
CA TRP A 219 10.13 2.53 30.09
C TRP A 219 10.15 2.93 31.57
N PRO A 220 10.63 2.08 32.50
CA PRO A 220 10.61 2.34 33.93
C PRO A 220 11.21 3.70 34.29
N GLY A 221 10.51 4.46 35.12
CA GLY A 221 10.96 5.77 35.60
C GLY A 221 11.06 6.85 34.53
N SER A 222 10.41 6.68 33.38
CA SER A 222 10.43 7.67 32.31
C SER A 222 9.05 7.89 31.69
N ASN A 223 8.86 9.01 30.98
CA ASN A 223 7.63 9.27 30.21
C ASN A 223 7.72 8.72 28.77
N ARG A 224 8.69 7.83 28.47
CA ARG A 224 8.87 7.25 27.18
C ARG A 224 8.00 5.99 27.04
N ARG A 225 7.06 5.99 26.09
CA ARG A 225 6.26 4.81 25.77
C ARG A 225 7.12 3.68 25.23
N ARG A 226 6.73 2.45 25.56
CA ARG A 226 7.35 1.24 25.01
C ARG A 226 7.09 1.08 23.52
N PHE A 227 5.81 1.14 23.14
CA PHE A 227 5.39 0.85 21.77
C PHE A 227 5.47 2.08 20.88
N HIS A 228 6.20 1.93 19.78
CA HIS A 228 6.35 2.94 18.73
C HIS A 228 5.68 2.52 17.43
N GLU A 229 5.31 1.26 17.31
CA GLU A 229 4.62 0.70 16.17
C GLU A 229 3.50 -0.22 16.65
N CYS A 230 2.40 -0.24 15.90
CA CYS A 230 1.25 -1.13 16.11
C CYS A 230 0.85 -1.74 14.78
N LEU A 231 0.68 -3.06 14.72
CA LEU A 231 0.00 -3.73 13.63
C LEU A 231 -1.38 -4.18 14.14
N ASP A 232 -2.43 -3.56 13.62
CA ASP A 232 -3.83 -3.98 13.76
C ASP A 232 -4.31 -4.62 12.46
N PHE A 233 -4.20 -5.94 12.38
CA PHE A 233 -4.54 -6.72 11.20
C PHE A 233 -5.81 -7.51 11.45
N VAL A 234 -6.95 -6.90 11.08
CA VAL A 234 -8.28 -7.47 11.26
C VAL A 234 -9.07 -7.47 9.95
N PRO A 235 -9.99 -8.43 9.72
CA PRO A 235 -10.77 -8.53 8.48
C PRO A 235 -11.68 -7.32 8.24
N ARG A 236 -12.27 -7.24 7.06
CA ARG A 236 -13.30 -6.22 6.75
C ARG A 236 -14.50 -6.32 7.69
N LYS A 237 -15.23 -5.21 7.83
CA LYS A 237 -16.43 -5.07 8.68
C LYS A 237 -16.18 -5.11 10.20
N ASN A 238 -14.91 -5.12 10.64
CA ASN A 238 -14.53 -4.98 12.06
C ASN A 238 -14.28 -3.50 12.46
N ILE A 239 -15.01 -2.56 11.91
CA ILE A 239 -15.03 -1.10 12.29
C ILE A 239 -13.64 -0.42 12.21
N LYS A 240 -12.71 -0.92 11.41
CA LYS A 240 -11.32 -0.43 11.33
C LYS A 240 -11.19 1.08 11.09
N THR A 241 -11.82 1.59 10.02
CA THR A 241 -11.70 3.01 9.60
C THR A 241 -12.25 3.95 10.65
N THR A 242 -13.42 3.61 11.25
CA THR A 242 -14.01 4.41 12.34
C THR A 242 -13.09 4.42 13.58
N PHE A 243 -12.54 3.26 13.94
CA PHE A 243 -11.60 3.14 15.05
C PHE A 243 -10.31 3.93 14.77
N ALA A 244 -9.73 3.79 13.57
CA ALA A 244 -8.53 4.51 13.15
C ALA A 244 -8.69 6.02 13.26
N ALA A 245 -9.79 6.57 12.71
CA ALA A 245 -10.07 8.00 12.74
C ALA A 245 -10.32 8.49 14.18
N SER A 246 -11.07 7.73 15.00
CA SER A 246 -11.30 8.06 16.41
C SER A 246 -10.00 8.06 17.20
N LEU A 247 -9.16 7.07 16.99
CA LEU A 247 -7.85 6.95 17.63
C LEU A 247 -6.89 8.07 17.18
N ALA A 248 -6.90 8.44 15.89
CA ALA A 248 -6.13 9.58 15.38
C ALA A 248 -6.48 10.88 16.10
N PHE A 249 -7.78 11.13 16.26
CA PHE A 249 -8.29 12.31 16.96
C PHE A 249 -7.95 12.29 18.45
N ALA A 250 -8.18 11.18 19.13
CA ALA A 250 -7.89 11.06 20.56
C ALA A 250 -6.39 11.19 20.86
N LEU A 251 -5.53 10.56 20.06
CA LEU A 251 -4.07 10.68 20.18
C LEU A 251 -3.59 12.11 19.89
N ALA A 252 -4.18 12.79 18.89
CA ALA A 252 -3.85 14.18 18.60
C ALA A 252 -4.14 15.08 19.80
N LEU A 253 -5.30 14.92 20.43
CA LEU A 253 -5.70 15.68 21.62
C LEU A 253 -4.84 15.33 22.84
N TYR A 254 -4.51 14.08 23.05
CA TYR A 254 -3.66 13.62 24.14
C TYR A 254 -2.24 14.19 24.05
N GLU A 255 -1.65 14.17 22.86
CA GLU A 255 -0.27 14.65 22.61
C GLU A 255 -0.18 16.15 22.27
N ARG A 256 -1.26 16.91 22.37
CA ARG A 256 -1.38 18.32 21.91
C ARG A 256 -0.29 19.24 22.46
N ALA A 257 0.11 19.04 23.72
CA ALA A 257 1.14 19.84 24.37
C ALA A 257 2.50 19.81 23.64
N SER A 258 2.77 18.74 22.90
CA SER A 258 3.97 18.60 22.04
C SER A 258 3.79 19.22 20.65
N GLY A 259 2.62 19.79 20.32
CA GLY A 259 2.27 20.18 18.97
C GLY A 259 1.99 18.95 18.10
N SER A 260 0.93 18.20 18.43
CA SER A 260 0.65 16.90 17.79
C SER A 260 0.31 17.04 16.32
N LYS A 261 0.99 16.25 15.50
CA LYS A 261 0.73 16.15 14.06
C LYS A 261 0.48 14.71 13.67
N VAL A 262 -0.71 14.45 13.14
CA VAL A 262 -1.16 13.12 12.71
C VAL A 262 -1.30 13.09 11.21
N TYR A 263 -0.75 12.05 10.58
CA TYR A 263 -1.03 11.72 9.18
C TYR A 263 -1.82 10.42 9.10
N GLU A 264 -3.02 10.50 8.51
CA GLU A 264 -3.82 9.36 8.10
C GLU A 264 -3.57 9.10 6.61
N VAL A 265 -2.96 7.99 6.29
CA VAL A 265 -2.49 7.67 4.94
C VAL A 265 -3.20 6.42 4.42
N GLY A 266 -4.13 6.62 3.49
CA GLY A 266 -4.83 5.54 2.79
C GLY A 266 -4.16 5.14 1.48
N GLY A 267 -4.37 3.92 1.01
CA GLY A 267 -3.86 3.45 -0.28
C GLY A 267 -4.36 4.27 -1.47
N ALA A 268 -5.61 4.73 -1.40
CA ALA A 268 -6.18 5.74 -2.28
C ALA A 268 -6.76 6.89 -1.46
N LEU A 269 -6.79 8.11 -2.02
CA LEU A 269 -7.34 9.28 -1.33
C LEU A 269 -8.78 9.05 -0.85
N LYS A 270 -9.60 8.35 -1.61
CA LYS A 270 -10.99 8.06 -1.24
C LYS A 270 -11.10 7.29 0.08
N GLN A 271 -10.14 6.42 0.40
CA GLN A 271 -10.12 5.65 1.64
C GLN A 271 -9.78 6.54 2.84
N ALA A 272 -8.73 7.38 2.73
CA ALA A 272 -8.39 8.36 3.76
C ALA A 272 -9.51 9.38 4.01
N LEU A 273 -10.35 9.66 2.98
CA LEU A 273 -11.49 10.56 3.11
C LEU A 273 -12.64 10.00 3.95
N GLU A 274 -12.79 8.68 4.05
CA GLU A 274 -13.83 8.09 4.88
C GLU A 274 -13.62 8.41 6.36
N GLY A 275 -12.38 8.28 6.85
CA GLY A 275 -11.99 8.68 8.21
C GLY A 275 -12.10 10.20 8.44
N PHE A 276 -11.63 10.99 7.48
CA PHE A 276 -11.71 12.45 7.53
C PHE A 276 -13.15 12.96 7.58
N ASP A 277 -14.05 12.45 6.74
CA ASP A 277 -15.47 12.82 6.73
C ASP A 277 -16.17 12.40 8.02
N PHE A 278 -15.79 11.27 8.59
CA PHE A 278 -16.27 10.82 9.89
C PHE A 278 -15.84 11.80 11.02
N LEU A 279 -14.60 12.24 11.05
CA LEU A 279 -14.13 13.23 12.02
C LEU A 279 -14.82 14.58 11.80
N LYS A 280 -14.93 15.05 10.57
CA LYS A 280 -15.65 16.28 10.22
C LYS A 280 -17.10 16.28 10.72
N TYR A 281 -17.82 15.16 10.55
CA TYR A 281 -19.16 15.00 11.12
C TYR A 281 -19.18 15.17 12.63
N ASN A 282 -18.27 14.51 13.36
CA ASN A 282 -18.20 14.54 14.81
C ASN A 282 -17.84 15.94 15.34
N LEU A 283 -16.86 16.61 14.75
CA LEU A 283 -16.43 17.94 15.18
C LEU A 283 -17.54 18.99 15.02
N ARG A 284 -18.29 18.95 13.91
CA ARG A 284 -19.48 19.80 13.69
C ARG A 284 -20.57 19.50 14.71
N ARG A 285 -20.81 18.22 15.02
CA ARG A 285 -21.78 17.83 16.05
C ARG A 285 -21.40 18.34 17.44
N LEU A 286 -20.13 18.32 17.78
CA LEU A 286 -19.58 18.81 19.04
C LEU A 286 -19.61 20.35 19.12
N LYS A 287 -19.79 21.05 18.00
CA LYS A 287 -19.70 22.51 17.88
C LYS A 287 -18.36 23.06 18.34
N VAL A 288 -17.28 22.43 17.89
CA VAL A 288 -15.89 22.79 18.22
C VAL A 288 -15.10 23.26 16.99
N THR A 289 -15.80 23.61 15.91
CA THR A 289 -15.19 24.13 14.68
C THR A 289 -15.26 25.66 14.65
N VAL A 290 -14.41 26.28 13.83
CA VAL A 290 -14.41 27.76 13.66
C VAL A 290 -15.74 28.31 13.15
N ASP A 291 -16.63 27.48 12.64
CA ASP A 291 -17.99 27.87 12.23
C ASP A 291 -18.89 28.14 13.46
N ASP A 292 -18.67 27.44 14.56
CA ASP A 292 -19.46 27.55 15.79
C ASP A 292 -18.70 28.28 16.92
N ASP A 293 -17.38 28.15 16.98
CA ASP A 293 -16.48 28.74 18.00
C ASP A 293 -15.28 29.37 17.27
N PRO A 294 -15.07 30.72 17.43
CA PRO A 294 -13.94 31.41 16.78
C PRO A 294 -12.56 30.82 17.10
N ASP A 295 -12.41 30.20 18.25
CA ASP A 295 -11.20 29.55 18.73
C ASP A 295 -11.23 28.03 18.45
N GLY A 296 -12.24 27.55 17.74
CA GLY A 296 -12.43 26.15 17.37
C GLY A 296 -11.48 25.65 16.31
N LEU A 297 -11.57 24.36 16.05
CA LEU A 297 -10.76 23.68 15.04
C LEU A 297 -11.14 24.13 13.62
N ARG A 298 -10.15 24.42 12.81
CA ARG A 298 -10.30 24.75 11.42
C ARG A 298 -10.30 23.46 10.58
N ILE A 299 -11.34 23.26 9.79
CA ILE A 299 -11.44 22.17 8.82
C ILE A 299 -11.15 22.73 7.43
N ILE A 300 -10.10 22.23 6.78
CA ILE A 300 -9.80 22.50 5.37
C ILE A 300 -10.18 21.25 4.59
N ASP A 301 -11.10 21.41 3.64
CA ASP A 301 -11.60 20.31 2.81
C ASP A 301 -11.69 20.77 1.35
N ASN A 302 -10.59 20.67 0.62
CA ASN A 302 -10.51 21.04 -0.78
C ASN A 302 -9.61 20.04 -1.56
N ASN A 303 -9.48 20.24 -2.87
CA ASN A 303 -8.72 19.31 -3.72
C ASN A 303 -7.22 19.25 -3.42
N MET A 304 -6.66 20.25 -2.73
CA MET A 304 -5.23 20.32 -2.43
C MET A 304 -4.90 19.88 -0.99
N GLU A 305 -5.83 20.11 -0.06
CA GLU A 305 -5.60 19.89 1.36
C GLU A 305 -6.86 19.39 2.07
N ARG A 306 -6.68 18.41 2.92
CA ARG A 306 -7.69 17.91 3.85
C ARG A 306 -7.06 17.80 5.21
N SER A 307 -7.38 18.77 6.04
CA SER A 307 -6.78 18.89 7.37
C SER A 307 -7.78 19.43 8.41
N ILE A 308 -7.53 19.05 9.64
CA ILE A 308 -8.19 19.55 10.84
C ILE A 308 -7.08 20.12 11.71
N THR A 309 -7.10 21.42 11.97
CA THR A 309 -6.00 22.10 12.67
C THR A 309 -6.54 23.14 13.66
N GLY A 310 -5.84 23.35 14.75
CA GLY A 310 -6.14 24.41 15.68
C GLY A 310 -5.42 24.28 17.01
N ASP A 311 -5.48 25.36 17.78
CA ASP A 311 -5.00 25.38 19.16
C ASP A 311 -6.06 24.74 20.05
N VAL A 312 -5.63 23.94 21.02
CA VAL A 312 -6.50 23.28 22.01
C VAL A 312 -5.82 23.39 23.38
N GLY A 313 -6.40 24.19 24.24
CA GLY A 313 -5.82 24.48 25.57
C GLY A 313 -4.41 25.05 25.46
N ASP A 314 -3.45 24.34 25.99
CA ASP A 314 -2.03 24.71 26.03
C ASP A 314 -1.22 24.16 24.82
N GLY A 315 -1.89 23.53 23.84
CA GLY A 315 -1.22 22.86 22.73
C GLY A 315 -1.86 23.10 21.38
N PHE A 316 -1.33 22.38 20.36
CA PHE A 316 -1.76 22.46 18.97
C PHE A 316 -1.97 21.07 18.39
N ILE A 317 -2.99 20.92 17.56
CA ILE A 317 -3.22 19.69 16.79
C ILE A 317 -3.30 19.95 15.29
N SER A 318 -2.84 18.96 14.52
CA SER A 318 -2.97 18.93 13.06
C SER A 318 -3.19 17.49 12.61
N ILE A 319 -4.38 17.20 12.07
CA ILE A 319 -4.72 15.89 11.51
C ILE A 319 -4.86 16.05 10.00
N ASN A 320 -4.14 15.25 9.21
CA ASN A 320 -4.09 15.38 7.76
C ASN A 320 -4.42 14.04 7.10
N ALA A 321 -5.42 14.03 6.21
CA ALA A 321 -5.77 12.86 5.41
C ALA A 321 -5.08 12.91 4.04
N LEU A 322 -4.33 11.86 3.71
CA LEU A 322 -3.44 11.81 2.54
C LEU A 322 -3.56 10.50 1.76
N ALA A 323 -3.37 10.58 0.45
CA ALA A 323 -3.14 9.39 -0.36
C ALA A 323 -1.67 8.94 -0.24
N SER A 324 -1.45 7.63 -0.31
CA SER A 324 -0.11 7.06 -0.36
C SER A 324 0.65 7.55 -1.62
N ASN A 325 1.67 8.37 -1.41
CA ASN A 325 2.55 8.86 -2.47
C ASN A 325 3.98 9.06 -1.92
N PRO A 326 4.87 8.04 -2.05
CA PRO A 326 6.21 8.09 -1.49
C PRO A 326 7.02 9.33 -1.88
N ASP A 327 6.90 9.75 -3.14
CA ASP A 327 7.75 10.83 -3.68
C ASP A 327 7.37 12.24 -3.16
N LYS A 328 6.17 12.39 -2.59
CA LYS A 328 5.69 13.66 -1.99
C LYS A 328 5.75 13.68 -0.47
N GLN A 329 6.07 12.56 0.18
CA GLN A 329 5.96 12.39 1.63
C GLN A 329 7.33 12.35 2.34
N ASP A 330 8.43 12.50 1.60
CA ASP A 330 9.80 12.41 2.13
C ASP A 330 10.16 13.53 3.13
N SER A 331 9.43 14.66 3.10
CA SER A 331 9.62 15.81 3.99
C SER A 331 8.69 15.85 5.20
N PHE A 332 7.93 14.79 5.46
CA PHE A 332 6.97 14.78 6.55
C PHE A 332 7.66 14.72 7.92
N ASN A 333 7.09 15.45 8.87
CA ASN A 333 7.47 15.43 10.27
C ASN A 333 6.21 15.39 11.14
N CYS A 334 6.03 14.31 11.90
CA CYS A 334 4.85 14.07 12.72
C CYS A 334 5.18 13.15 13.90
N ASN A 335 4.34 13.14 14.91
CA ASN A 335 4.46 12.19 16.02
C ASN A 335 3.61 10.92 15.82
N ILE A 336 2.56 11.00 15.00
CA ILE A 336 1.63 9.89 14.79
C ILE A 336 1.37 9.69 13.30
N VAL A 337 1.41 8.42 12.87
CA VAL A 337 1.00 7.98 11.53
C VAL A 337 0.00 6.85 11.65
N ILE A 338 -1.11 6.95 10.94
CA ILE A 338 -2.04 5.84 10.71
C ILE A 338 -1.96 5.46 9.24
N ALA A 339 -1.44 4.27 8.97
CA ALA A 339 -1.34 3.68 7.65
C ALA A 339 -2.54 2.74 7.44
N ASP A 340 -3.60 3.26 6.82
CA ASP A 340 -4.80 2.49 6.52
C ASP A 340 -4.68 1.76 5.18
N GLU A 341 -5.26 0.55 5.12
CA GLU A 341 -5.27 -0.34 3.95
C GLU A 341 -3.85 -0.59 3.37
N ALA A 342 -2.87 -0.85 4.26
CA ALA A 342 -1.47 -1.06 3.89
C ALA A 342 -1.23 -2.24 2.91
N HIS A 343 -2.25 -3.10 2.68
CA HIS A 343 -2.18 -4.14 1.64
C HIS A 343 -2.05 -3.57 0.22
N THR A 344 -2.37 -2.29 0.02
CA THR A 344 -2.24 -1.59 -1.27
C THR A 344 -0.82 -1.07 -1.54
N TYR A 345 0.07 -1.09 -0.55
CA TYR A 345 1.44 -0.60 -0.71
C TYR A 345 2.23 -1.49 -1.64
N LYS A 346 2.83 -0.89 -2.66
CA LYS A 346 3.62 -1.62 -3.67
C LYS A 346 4.91 -2.22 -3.12
N GLY A 347 5.41 -1.72 -1.97
CA GLY A 347 6.64 -2.19 -1.36
C GLY A 347 6.93 -1.49 -0.03
N PRO A 348 8.07 -1.76 0.61
CA PRO A 348 8.43 -1.22 1.93
C PRO A 348 8.73 0.28 1.94
N LYS A 349 9.03 0.91 0.79
CA LYS A 349 9.43 2.32 0.69
C LYS A 349 8.42 3.25 1.34
N GLN A 350 7.12 3.06 1.05
CA GLN A 350 6.05 3.89 1.63
C GLN A 350 6.04 3.83 3.17
N TYR A 351 6.08 2.62 3.71
CA TYR A 351 6.12 2.42 5.15
C TYR A 351 7.38 3.01 5.78
N GLN A 352 8.54 2.87 5.13
CA GLN A 352 9.80 3.40 5.66
C GLN A 352 9.78 4.94 5.73
N ILE A 353 9.24 5.62 4.72
CA ILE A 353 9.08 7.08 4.70
C ILE A 353 8.17 7.53 5.85
N LEU A 354 7.05 6.86 6.05
CA LEU A 354 6.12 7.17 7.14
C LEU A 354 6.76 6.95 8.53
N LYS A 355 7.54 5.90 8.69
CA LYS A 355 8.30 5.65 9.91
C LYS A 355 9.39 6.70 10.13
N ASP A 356 10.08 7.11 9.07
CA ASP A 356 11.13 8.13 9.13
C ASP A 356 10.55 9.50 9.50
N ALA A 357 9.35 9.82 9.06
CA ALA A 357 8.63 11.05 9.42
C ALA A 357 8.41 11.21 10.94
N THR A 358 8.45 10.11 11.71
CA THR A 358 8.23 10.16 13.16
C THR A 358 9.52 10.25 14.00
N LYS A 359 10.70 10.23 13.37
CA LYS A 359 12.00 10.12 14.08
C LYS A 359 12.30 11.28 15.02
N SER A 360 11.73 12.45 14.78
CA SER A 360 11.94 13.65 15.61
C SER A 360 11.28 13.58 16.98
N TYR A 361 10.36 12.64 17.19
CA TYR A 361 9.59 12.53 18.41
C TYR A 361 10.01 11.31 19.24
N THR A 362 10.06 11.48 20.56
CA THR A 362 10.34 10.39 21.51
C THR A 362 9.12 9.46 21.62
N ASN A 363 7.94 10.02 21.85
CA ASN A 363 6.66 9.31 21.94
C ASN A 363 5.96 9.29 20.58
N LYS A 364 6.61 8.69 19.61
CA LYS A 364 6.04 8.45 18.27
C LYS A 364 5.16 7.21 18.25
N LEU A 365 4.26 7.15 17.27
CA LEU A 365 3.45 5.95 17.04
C LEU A 365 3.11 5.79 15.55
N VAL A 366 3.47 4.66 14.98
CA VAL A 366 3.09 4.25 13.62
C VAL A 366 2.12 3.09 13.73
N ILE A 367 0.88 3.30 13.35
CA ILE A 367 -0.18 2.29 13.39
C ILE A 367 -0.47 1.83 11.97
N ILE A 368 -0.32 0.54 11.70
CA ILE A 368 -0.77 -0.10 10.48
C ILE A 368 -2.12 -0.73 10.76
N ILE A 369 -3.15 -0.27 10.08
CA ILE A 369 -4.50 -0.86 10.12
C ILE A 369 -4.83 -1.41 8.75
N SER A 370 -5.09 -2.71 8.63
CA SER A 370 -5.35 -3.30 7.31
C SER A 370 -6.13 -4.60 7.42
N SER A 371 -6.82 -4.95 6.34
CA SER A 371 -7.27 -6.31 6.07
C SER A 371 -6.30 -7.04 5.15
N GLY A 372 -6.51 -8.33 4.92
CA GLY A 372 -5.75 -9.13 3.96
C GLY A 372 -5.83 -8.56 2.55
N GLY A 373 -4.75 -8.69 1.81
CA GLY A 373 -4.64 -8.32 0.40
C GLY A 373 -4.44 -9.56 -0.48
N ALA A 374 -4.65 -9.42 -1.78
CA ALA A 374 -4.47 -10.52 -2.73
C ALA A 374 -2.99 -10.92 -2.92
N ASN A 375 -2.04 -10.07 -2.53
CA ASN A 375 -0.62 -10.32 -2.73
C ASN A 375 0.02 -10.99 -1.51
N ALA A 376 0.14 -12.33 -1.55
CA ALA A 376 0.78 -13.13 -0.50
C ALA A 376 2.30 -12.89 -0.37
N GLN A 377 2.95 -12.29 -1.37
CA GLN A 377 4.36 -11.93 -1.37
C GLN A 377 4.59 -10.41 -1.16
N GLY A 378 3.51 -9.66 -1.01
CA GLY A 378 3.54 -8.21 -0.86
C GLY A 378 4.11 -7.74 0.49
N PHE A 379 4.29 -6.43 0.60
CA PHE A 379 4.81 -5.78 1.82
C PHE A 379 4.03 -6.20 3.07
N LEU A 380 2.68 -6.11 3.03
CA LEU A 380 1.86 -6.41 4.20
C LEU A 380 1.96 -7.87 4.63
N ALA A 381 1.96 -8.82 3.68
CA ALA A 381 2.09 -10.24 4.00
C ALA A 381 3.42 -10.54 4.73
N LYS A 382 4.53 -9.97 4.22
CA LYS A 382 5.86 -10.07 4.87
C LYS A 382 5.89 -9.41 6.24
N ARG A 383 5.20 -8.28 6.40
CA ARG A 383 5.09 -7.57 7.68
C ARG A 383 4.27 -8.36 8.70
N VAL A 384 3.14 -8.94 8.30
CA VAL A 384 2.32 -9.82 9.14
C VAL A 384 3.13 -11.04 9.58
N GLU A 385 3.86 -11.68 8.67
CA GLU A 385 4.70 -12.83 9.00
C GLU A 385 5.83 -12.47 9.97
N PHE A 386 6.47 -11.32 9.80
CA PHE A 386 7.45 -10.80 10.76
C PHE A 386 6.82 -10.57 12.14
N CYS A 387 5.64 -9.97 12.19
CA CYS A 387 4.91 -9.72 13.44
C CYS A 387 4.44 -11.02 14.11
N ARG A 388 4.10 -12.06 13.35
CA ARG A 388 3.82 -13.40 13.90
C ARG A 388 5.03 -13.99 14.60
N LYS A 389 6.24 -13.83 14.02
CA LYS A 389 7.52 -14.25 14.65
C LYS A 389 7.86 -13.49 15.92
N ILE A 390 7.33 -12.26 16.09
CA ILE A 390 7.41 -11.55 17.37
C ILE A 390 6.50 -12.19 18.40
N LEU A 391 5.26 -12.53 18.03
CA LEU A 391 4.28 -13.12 18.92
C LEU A 391 4.68 -14.53 19.39
N ASP A 392 5.21 -15.37 18.50
CA ASP A 392 5.65 -16.72 18.83
C ASP A 392 7.02 -16.77 19.53
N GLY A 393 7.69 -15.62 19.64
CA GLY A 393 8.97 -15.47 20.31
C GLY A 393 10.18 -15.93 19.50
N THR A 394 10.03 -16.16 18.20
CA THR A 394 11.16 -16.43 17.29
C THR A 394 12.05 -15.18 17.11
N VAL A 395 11.43 -13.98 17.11
CA VAL A 395 12.14 -12.69 17.05
C VAL A 395 11.98 -11.97 18.38
N LYS A 396 13.09 -11.74 19.09
CA LYS A 396 13.15 -11.13 20.44
C LYS A 396 14.16 -10.01 20.57
N ASP A 397 14.46 -9.29 19.50
CA ASP A 397 15.38 -8.16 19.54
C ASP A 397 14.74 -6.90 20.14
N ALA A 398 15.58 -5.89 20.40
CA ALA A 398 15.13 -4.62 20.99
C ALA A 398 14.09 -3.89 20.13
N TYR A 399 14.13 -4.09 18.81
CA TYR A 399 13.14 -3.51 17.90
C TYR A 399 11.77 -4.21 18.01
N ALA A 400 11.75 -5.54 18.10
CA ALA A 400 10.53 -6.34 18.28
C ALA A 400 9.77 -5.95 19.57
N GLU A 401 10.52 -5.56 20.62
CA GLU A 401 9.93 -5.11 21.88
C GLU A 401 9.14 -3.80 21.76
N THR A 402 9.42 -2.98 20.74
CA THR A 402 8.73 -1.71 20.50
C THR A 402 7.52 -1.84 19.58
N ILE A 403 7.16 -3.05 19.16
CA ILE A 403 6.04 -3.31 18.26
C ILE A 403 4.92 -4.01 19.01
N PHE A 404 3.75 -3.41 19.04
CA PHE A 404 2.52 -4.08 19.44
C PHE A 404 1.88 -4.78 18.25
N VAL A 405 1.39 -6.00 18.46
CA VAL A 405 0.84 -6.83 17.38
C VAL A 405 -0.53 -7.35 17.78
N PHE A 406 -1.53 -7.04 16.97
CA PHE A 406 -2.86 -7.63 17.02
C PHE A 406 -3.21 -8.19 15.64
N ILE A 407 -3.35 -9.49 15.53
CA ILE A 407 -3.65 -10.20 14.28
C ILE A 407 -4.84 -11.12 14.50
N ALA A 408 -5.97 -10.81 13.85
CA ALA A 408 -7.13 -11.69 13.77
C ALA A 408 -7.24 -12.25 12.35
N ARG A 409 -7.21 -13.57 12.23
CA ARG A 409 -7.28 -14.30 10.96
C ARG A 409 -7.86 -15.70 11.17
N ALA A 410 -8.34 -16.30 10.09
CA ALA A 410 -8.78 -17.70 10.18
C ALA A 410 -7.58 -18.63 10.46
N PRO A 411 -7.73 -19.58 11.38
CA PRO A 411 -6.79 -20.69 11.53
C PRO A 411 -6.62 -21.44 10.21
N THR A 412 -5.38 -21.76 9.88
CA THR A 412 -5.03 -22.58 8.71
C THR A 412 -4.51 -23.93 9.16
N ALA A 413 -4.96 -25.00 8.52
CA ALA A 413 -4.42 -26.34 8.74
C ALA A 413 -2.95 -26.43 8.23
N GLU A 414 -2.23 -27.48 8.58
CA GLU A 414 -0.83 -27.69 8.16
C GLU A 414 -0.65 -27.72 6.63
N ASN A 415 -1.66 -28.19 5.91
CA ASN A 415 -1.70 -28.17 4.43
C ASN A 415 -2.05 -26.78 3.83
N GLY A 416 -2.21 -25.75 4.67
CA GLY A 416 -2.59 -24.38 4.26
C GLY A 416 -4.08 -24.20 3.96
N GLU A 417 -4.93 -25.21 4.15
CA GLU A 417 -6.36 -25.10 3.93
C GLU A 417 -7.08 -24.43 5.11
N VAL A 418 -8.19 -23.77 4.80
CA VAL A 418 -9.10 -23.14 5.76
C VAL A 418 -10.47 -23.80 5.64
N ASN A 419 -10.96 -24.34 6.73
CA ASN A 419 -12.32 -24.87 6.80
C ASN A 419 -13.32 -23.71 6.98
N ILE A 420 -13.76 -23.12 5.89
CA ILE A 420 -14.67 -21.96 5.90
C ILE A 420 -16.10 -22.30 6.31
N THR A 421 -16.46 -23.58 6.42
CA THR A 421 -17.79 -24.02 6.86
C THR A 421 -17.89 -24.22 8.37
N ASP A 422 -16.79 -24.11 9.08
CA ASP A 422 -16.72 -24.19 10.54
C ASP A 422 -16.92 -22.80 11.16
N GLU A 423 -18.00 -22.62 11.91
CA GLU A 423 -18.32 -21.37 12.59
C GLU A 423 -17.21 -20.93 13.55
N ALA A 424 -16.52 -21.86 14.21
CA ALA A 424 -15.40 -21.55 15.09
C ALA A 424 -14.24 -20.89 14.33
N VAL A 425 -13.99 -21.31 13.09
CA VAL A 425 -12.97 -20.70 12.21
C VAL A 425 -13.38 -19.28 11.79
N LEU A 426 -14.67 -19.08 11.46
CA LEU A 426 -15.19 -17.76 11.10
C LEU A 426 -15.12 -16.78 12.28
N ARG A 427 -15.49 -17.25 13.46
CA ARG A 427 -15.44 -16.49 14.71
C ARG A 427 -14.01 -16.10 15.08
N ALA A 428 -13.07 -17.04 14.99
CA ALA A 428 -11.67 -16.81 15.32
C ALA A 428 -11.01 -15.71 14.46
N ALA A 429 -11.49 -15.52 13.24
CA ALA A 429 -11.05 -14.42 12.36
C ALA A 429 -11.70 -13.06 12.67
N SER A 430 -12.81 -13.04 13.42
CA SER A 430 -13.73 -11.90 13.49
C SER A 430 -13.88 -11.35 14.91
N PRO A 431 -12.97 -10.48 15.40
CA PRO A 431 -13.08 -9.95 16.77
C PRO A 431 -14.34 -9.10 17.01
N GLY A 432 -15.01 -8.63 15.95
CA GLY A 432 -16.32 -7.99 16.00
C GLY A 432 -17.52 -8.93 15.89
N TRP A 433 -17.33 -10.25 16.09
CA TRP A 433 -18.39 -11.24 16.01
C TRP A 433 -19.51 -10.96 17.00
N GLY A 434 -20.75 -10.87 16.54
CA GLY A 434 -21.91 -10.54 17.38
C GLY A 434 -22.00 -9.05 17.78
N TYR A 435 -21.12 -8.19 17.28
CA TYR A 435 -21.16 -6.73 17.49
C TYR A 435 -21.27 -5.97 16.14
N SER A 436 -20.24 -6.03 15.31
CA SER A 436 -20.22 -5.41 13.98
C SER A 436 -20.37 -6.43 12.86
N ILE A 437 -20.06 -7.68 13.13
CA ILE A 437 -20.25 -8.82 12.22
C ILE A 437 -21.53 -9.55 12.63
N ARG A 438 -22.49 -9.61 11.71
CA ARG A 438 -23.68 -10.43 11.86
C ARG A 438 -23.31 -11.89 11.61
N PRO A 439 -23.43 -12.78 12.62
CA PRO A 439 -23.01 -14.18 12.47
C PRO A 439 -23.66 -14.87 11.28
N GLN A 440 -24.98 -14.69 11.10
CA GLN A 440 -25.71 -15.34 10.01
C GLN A 440 -25.28 -14.89 8.63
N ASP A 441 -24.95 -13.60 8.45
CA ASP A 441 -24.45 -13.07 7.17
C ASP A 441 -23.09 -13.68 6.83
N MET A 442 -22.19 -13.77 7.82
CA MET A 442 -20.88 -14.39 7.64
C MET A 442 -20.99 -15.89 7.31
N ILE A 443 -21.89 -16.62 7.95
CA ILE A 443 -22.15 -18.04 7.66
C ILE A 443 -22.72 -18.21 6.23
N ASN A 444 -23.64 -17.33 5.81
CA ASN A 444 -24.21 -17.35 4.47
C ASN A 444 -23.14 -17.06 3.39
N ASP A 445 -22.29 -16.04 3.63
CA ASP A 445 -21.18 -15.70 2.73
C ASP A 445 -20.17 -16.85 2.62
N ALA A 446 -19.87 -17.54 3.75
CA ALA A 446 -19.01 -18.70 3.79
C ALA A 446 -19.60 -19.89 3.01
N ALA A 447 -20.90 -20.17 3.15
CA ALA A 447 -21.59 -21.19 2.38
C ALA A 447 -21.57 -20.90 0.87
N GLN A 448 -21.77 -19.64 0.48
CA GLN A 448 -21.66 -19.23 -0.91
C GLN A 448 -20.23 -19.40 -1.44
N ALA A 449 -19.21 -19.00 -0.66
CA ALA A 449 -17.81 -19.17 -1.02
C ALA A 449 -17.37 -20.64 -1.07
N ALA A 450 -18.04 -21.52 -0.32
CA ALA A 450 -17.80 -22.97 -0.38
C ALA A 450 -18.39 -23.59 -1.64
N ALA A 451 -19.56 -23.10 -2.10
CA ALA A 451 -20.24 -23.57 -3.31
C ALA A 451 -19.64 -23.02 -4.60
N ASP A 452 -19.06 -21.81 -4.57
CA ASP A 452 -18.48 -21.15 -5.74
C ASP A 452 -16.96 -20.92 -5.58
N PRO A 453 -16.13 -21.70 -6.29
CA PRO A 453 -14.67 -21.54 -6.24
C PRO A 453 -14.16 -20.15 -6.66
N GLN A 454 -14.93 -19.38 -7.45
CA GLN A 454 -14.54 -18.05 -7.88
C GLN A 454 -14.67 -17.02 -6.75
N LEU A 455 -15.62 -17.20 -5.85
CA LEU A 455 -15.84 -16.31 -4.70
C LEU A 455 -14.92 -16.62 -3.51
N ARG A 456 -14.45 -17.88 -3.41
CA ARG A 456 -13.65 -18.36 -2.28
C ARG A 456 -12.39 -17.54 -2.01
N PRO A 457 -11.54 -17.16 -3.00
CA PRO A 457 -10.33 -16.38 -2.75
C PRO A 457 -10.62 -14.99 -2.16
N GLU A 458 -11.67 -14.32 -2.64
CA GLU A 458 -12.06 -13.03 -2.12
C GLU A 458 -12.59 -13.11 -0.70
N PHE A 459 -13.42 -14.12 -0.39
CA PHE A 459 -13.91 -14.37 0.96
C PHE A 459 -12.77 -14.67 1.95
N LEU A 460 -11.86 -15.59 1.60
CA LEU A 460 -10.68 -15.90 2.41
C LEU A 460 -9.84 -14.67 2.72
N ASN A 461 -9.65 -13.84 1.72
CA ASN A 461 -8.79 -12.67 1.82
C ASN A 461 -9.45 -11.53 2.63
N LYS A 462 -10.68 -11.14 2.26
CA LYS A 462 -11.33 -9.96 2.82
C LYS A 462 -12.05 -10.23 4.14
N SER A 463 -12.66 -11.42 4.29
CA SER A 463 -13.46 -11.75 5.46
C SER A 463 -12.70 -12.58 6.50
N LEU A 464 -11.63 -13.27 6.09
CA LEU A 464 -10.90 -14.16 6.98
C LEU A 464 -9.40 -13.84 7.12
N ASN A 465 -8.91 -12.76 6.51
CA ASN A 465 -7.50 -12.33 6.56
C ASN A 465 -6.48 -13.42 6.17
N VAL A 466 -6.88 -14.32 5.29
CA VAL A 466 -5.98 -15.32 4.74
C VAL A 466 -5.45 -14.79 3.42
N PHE A 467 -4.14 -14.58 3.34
CA PHE A 467 -3.52 -14.22 2.07
C PHE A 467 -3.70 -15.39 1.10
N THR A 468 -4.60 -15.24 0.18
CA THR A 468 -4.67 -16.14 -0.97
C THR A 468 -3.62 -15.66 -1.94
N ALA A 469 -2.71 -16.55 -2.37
CA ALA A 469 -1.97 -16.26 -3.59
C ALA A 469 -3.05 -15.89 -4.62
N ALA A 470 -2.98 -14.72 -5.18
CA ALA A 470 -3.99 -14.21 -6.12
C ALA A 470 -4.19 -15.16 -7.30
N LEU A 471 -3.19 -16.00 -7.55
CA LEU A 471 -3.19 -17.14 -8.46
C LEU A 471 -2.23 -18.16 -7.83
N ARG A 472 -2.66 -19.38 -7.56
CA ARG A 472 -1.76 -20.47 -7.21
C ARG A 472 -0.88 -20.77 -8.43
N ALA A 473 0.38 -21.13 -8.17
CA ALA A 473 1.17 -21.77 -9.22
C ALA A 473 0.36 -22.93 -9.82
N TRP A 474 0.18 -22.90 -11.13
CA TRP A 474 -0.58 -23.94 -11.83
C TRP A 474 0.15 -25.28 -11.79
N PHE A 475 1.48 -25.22 -11.90
CA PHE A 475 2.32 -26.40 -12.03
C PHE A 475 2.90 -26.84 -10.68
N ASP A 476 2.93 -28.14 -10.44
CA ASP A 476 3.83 -28.75 -9.46
C ASP A 476 5.25 -28.79 -10.05
N ILE A 477 6.13 -27.95 -9.56
CA ILE A 477 7.52 -27.86 -10.03
C ILE A 477 8.28 -29.19 -9.88
N GLU A 478 7.92 -30.01 -8.91
CA GLU A 478 8.58 -31.31 -8.72
C GLU A 478 8.24 -32.30 -9.83
N GLU A 479 7.10 -32.16 -10.52
CA GLU A 479 6.82 -32.91 -11.74
C GLU A 479 7.80 -32.55 -12.85
N PHE A 480 8.05 -31.25 -13.06
CA PHE A 480 9.02 -30.76 -14.03
C PHE A 480 10.43 -31.23 -13.71
N ARG A 481 10.88 -31.07 -12.46
CA ARG A 481 12.19 -31.53 -12.00
C ARG A 481 12.39 -33.03 -12.13
N ARG A 482 11.37 -33.83 -11.76
CA ARG A 482 11.41 -35.29 -11.92
C ARG A 482 11.50 -35.72 -13.41
N SER A 483 10.86 -34.98 -14.29
CA SER A 483 10.96 -35.20 -15.71
C SER A 483 12.37 -34.89 -16.21
N ASP A 484 12.89 -33.74 -15.95
CA ASP A 484 14.17 -33.22 -16.40
C ASP A 484 15.37 -34.09 -15.93
N ARG A 485 15.38 -34.46 -14.64
CA ARG A 485 16.46 -35.29 -14.05
C ARG A 485 16.66 -36.66 -14.68
N LYS A 486 15.73 -37.12 -15.52
CA LYS A 486 15.88 -38.42 -16.27
C LYS A 486 16.86 -38.30 -17.42
N TYR A 487 17.20 -37.10 -17.85
CA TYR A 487 17.99 -36.84 -19.06
C TYR A 487 19.22 -35.97 -18.67
N GLY A 488 20.24 -36.02 -19.54
CA GLY A 488 21.49 -35.31 -19.28
C GLY A 488 22.30 -34.99 -20.53
N TRP A 489 21.60 -34.75 -21.67
CA TRP A 489 22.29 -34.39 -22.90
C TRP A 489 22.92 -33.00 -22.81
N THR A 490 24.15 -32.91 -23.24
CA THR A 490 24.84 -31.62 -23.40
C THR A 490 24.39 -30.94 -24.70
N LEU A 491 24.59 -29.62 -24.80
CA LEU A 491 24.30 -28.85 -26.01
C LEU A 491 25.02 -29.40 -27.23
N ALA A 492 26.28 -29.84 -27.07
CA ALA A 492 27.12 -30.42 -28.13
C ALA A 492 26.61 -31.81 -28.61
N GLU A 493 26.01 -32.58 -27.73
CA GLU A 493 25.38 -33.88 -28.12
C GLU A 493 24.07 -33.61 -28.83
N LEU A 494 23.22 -32.71 -28.34
CA LEU A 494 21.94 -32.32 -28.96
C LEU A 494 22.15 -31.78 -30.39
N ALA A 495 23.20 -31.01 -30.61
CA ALA A 495 23.53 -30.46 -31.93
C ALA A 495 23.81 -31.54 -33.01
N LYS A 496 24.24 -32.74 -32.60
CA LYS A 496 24.55 -33.87 -33.50
C LYS A 496 23.35 -34.77 -33.81
N LEU A 497 22.26 -34.61 -33.05
CA LEU A 497 21.08 -35.43 -33.21
C LEU A 497 20.24 -34.98 -34.44
N PRO A 498 19.57 -35.91 -35.13
CA PRO A 498 18.74 -35.57 -36.29
C PRO A 498 17.39 -34.96 -35.88
N ILE A 499 17.47 -33.89 -35.12
CA ILE A 499 16.30 -33.18 -34.57
C ILE A 499 15.93 -31.99 -35.48
N ARG A 500 14.63 -31.81 -35.69
CA ARG A 500 14.09 -30.59 -36.26
C ARG A 500 13.79 -29.64 -35.10
N TRP A 501 14.39 -28.46 -35.11
CA TRP A 501 14.29 -27.51 -34.04
C TRP A 501 13.26 -26.44 -34.39
N TYR A 502 12.57 -25.97 -33.35
CA TYR A 502 11.60 -24.91 -33.38
C TYR A 502 12.03 -23.86 -32.39
N GLY A 503 11.75 -22.58 -32.65
CA GLY A 503 12.08 -21.51 -31.75
C GLY A 503 10.83 -20.83 -31.19
N GLY A 504 10.95 -20.22 -30.05
CA GLY A 504 9.95 -19.31 -29.46
C GLY A 504 10.63 -18.12 -28.80
N THR A 505 10.06 -16.95 -28.93
CA THR A 505 10.60 -15.74 -28.30
C THR A 505 9.50 -14.92 -27.64
N ASP A 506 9.79 -14.46 -26.42
CA ASP A 506 9.05 -13.41 -25.72
C ASP A 506 9.99 -12.22 -25.49
N LEU A 507 9.66 -11.08 -26.12
CA LEU A 507 10.54 -9.92 -26.20
C LEU A 507 10.00 -8.78 -25.35
N SER A 508 10.75 -8.37 -24.33
CA SER A 508 10.42 -7.24 -23.48
C SER A 508 10.82 -5.90 -24.10
N LYS A 509 10.16 -4.80 -23.67
CA LYS A 509 10.50 -3.44 -24.09
C LYS A 509 11.47 -2.74 -23.15
N LEU A 510 11.20 -2.75 -21.85
CA LEU A 510 11.90 -1.98 -20.83
C LEU A 510 11.86 -2.73 -19.50
N TYR A 511 13.01 -2.90 -18.85
CA TYR A 511 13.14 -3.41 -17.48
C TYR A 511 12.47 -4.77 -17.19
N ASP A 512 12.22 -5.56 -18.23
CA ASP A 512 11.65 -6.89 -18.11
C ASP A 512 12.54 -7.95 -18.79
N LEU A 513 12.29 -9.23 -18.49
CA LEU A 513 13.07 -10.33 -19.03
C LEU A 513 12.74 -10.53 -20.53
N THR A 514 13.77 -10.55 -21.36
CA THR A 514 13.64 -11.03 -22.74
C THR A 514 14.05 -12.48 -22.79
N ALA A 515 13.26 -13.34 -23.40
CA ALA A 515 13.47 -14.78 -23.42
C ALA A 515 13.43 -15.37 -24.82
N ALA A 516 14.26 -16.37 -25.06
CA ALA A 516 14.21 -17.22 -26.25
C ALA A 516 14.38 -18.68 -25.86
N VAL A 517 13.69 -19.54 -26.57
CA VAL A 517 13.70 -20.98 -26.37
C VAL A 517 13.92 -21.69 -27.71
N THR A 518 14.76 -22.70 -27.69
CA THR A 518 14.87 -23.71 -28.79
C THR A 518 14.21 -24.98 -28.31
N PHE A 519 13.22 -25.47 -29.07
CA PHE A 519 12.42 -26.65 -28.77
C PHE A 519 12.68 -27.75 -29.83
N GLY A 520 12.81 -29.00 -29.39
CA GLY A 520 12.96 -30.14 -30.24
C GLY A 520 12.30 -31.38 -29.65
N HIS A 521 11.93 -32.33 -30.53
CA HIS A 521 11.39 -33.62 -30.12
C HIS A 521 12.27 -34.76 -30.64
N TYR A 522 12.69 -35.66 -29.74
CA TYR A 522 13.53 -36.79 -30.11
C TYR A 522 13.19 -38.06 -29.33
N LYS A 523 12.84 -39.15 -30.03
CA LYS A 523 12.52 -40.45 -29.41
C LYS A 523 11.56 -40.38 -28.23
N GLY A 524 10.51 -39.57 -28.34
CA GLY A 524 9.48 -39.43 -27.34
C GLY A 524 9.84 -38.43 -26.21
N VAL A 525 10.97 -37.73 -26.32
CA VAL A 525 11.39 -36.70 -25.34
C VAL A 525 11.31 -35.33 -25.98
N ASP A 526 10.67 -34.41 -25.28
CA ASP A 526 10.60 -32.99 -25.63
C ASP A 526 11.75 -32.23 -24.93
N ILE A 527 12.52 -31.49 -25.73
CA ILE A 527 13.76 -30.85 -25.30
C ILE A 527 13.61 -29.35 -25.42
N ILE A 528 13.87 -28.64 -24.33
CA ILE A 528 13.87 -27.19 -24.24
C ILE A 528 15.28 -26.71 -23.96
N ILE A 529 15.78 -25.75 -24.76
CA ILE A 529 17.04 -25.06 -24.55
C ILE A 529 16.67 -23.57 -24.33
N PRO A 530 16.62 -23.09 -23.12
CA PRO A 530 16.26 -21.70 -22.83
C PRO A 530 17.48 -20.79 -22.82
N HIS A 531 17.27 -19.49 -23.08
CA HIS A 531 18.22 -18.42 -22.81
C HIS A 531 17.48 -17.11 -22.61
N CYS A 532 18.06 -16.20 -21.81
CA CYS A 532 17.41 -14.93 -21.52
C CYS A 532 18.40 -13.75 -21.46
N TRP A 533 17.85 -12.54 -21.55
CA TRP A 533 18.60 -11.28 -21.53
C TRP A 533 17.93 -10.31 -20.57
N PHE A 534 18.76 -9.52 -19.85
CA PHE A 534 18.27 -8.47 -18.95
C PHE A 534 19.20 -7.24 -18.97
N PRO A 535 18.69 -6.00 -18.93
CA PRO A 535 19.51 -4.79 -18.85
C PRO A 535 20.24 -4.70 -17.50
N ARG A 536 21.56 -4.60 -17.52
CA ARG A 536 22.41 -4.55 -16.31
C ARG A 536 22.05 -3.41 -15.35
N PRO A 537 21.77 -2.16 -15.82
CA PRO A 537 21.38 -1.08 -14.90
C PRO A 537 20.09 -1.36 -14.13
N ALA A 538 19.15 -2.08 -14.74
CA ALA A 538 17.91 -2.48 -14.10
C ALA A 538 18.08 -3.73 -13.23
N ALA A 539 19.04 -4.62 -13.54
CA ALA A 539 19.24 -5.88 -12.84
C ALA A 539 19.57 -5.70 -11.36
N MET A 540 20.41 -4.71 -11.01
CA MET A 540 20.75 -4.46 -9.60
C MET A 540 19.54 -4.06 -8.76
N VAL A 541 18.68 -3.21 -9.31
CA VAL A 541 17.46 -2.75 -8.63
C VAL A 541 16.44 -3.87 -8.56
N LYS A 542 16.22 -4.59 -9.66
CA LYS A 542 15.20 -5.62 -9.78
C LYS A 542 15.55 -6.91 -9.06
N ALA A 543 16.81 -7.31 -9.02
CA ALA A 543 17.25 -8.46 -8.22
C ALA A 543 16.95 -8.28 -6.73
N GLN A 544 17.09 -7.06 -6.20
CA GLN A 544 16.74 -6.76 -4.80
C GLN A 544 15.25 -6.56 -4.58
N GLN A 545 14.56 -5.83 -5.46
CA GLN A 545 13.14 -5.52 -5.32
C GLN A 545 12.24 -6.72 -5.58
N ASP A 546 12.50 -7.45 -6.65
CA ASP A 546 11.67 -8.56 -7.14
C ASP A 546 12.21 -9.93 -6.67
N GLN A 547 13.37 -9.95 -5.98
CA GLN A 547 14.07 -11.17 -5.50
C GLN A 547 14.33 -12.21 -6.60
N ILE A 548 14.68 -11.74 -7.82
CA ILE A 548 15.00 -12.59 -8.96
C ILE A 548 16.51 -12.90 -8.93
N PRO A 549 16.97 -14.16 -9.02
CA PRO A 549 18.39 -14.53 -8.96
C PRO A 549 19.13 -14.26 -10.26
N LEU A 550 19.00 -13.05 -10.83
CA LEU A 550 19.55 -12.67 -12.15
C LEU A 550 21.07 -12.85 -12.23
N PHE A 551 21.80 -12.58 -11.15
CA PHE A 551 23.27 -12.70 -11.16
C PHE A 551 23.71 -14.16 -11.13
N GLY A 552 23.01 -15.05 -10.40
CA GLY A 552 23.25 -16.50 -10.44
C GLY A 552 23.03 -17.06 -11.85
N TRP A 553 21.91 -16.73 -12.48
CA TRP A 553 21.62 -17.17 -13.86
C TRP A 553 22.67 -16.71 -14.88
N LYS A 554 23.28 -15.53 -14.64
CA LYS A 554 24.37 -15.04 -15.47
C LYS A 554 25.64 -15.84 -15.25
N GLU A 555 26.00 -16.18 -14.01
CA GLU A 555 27.16 -17.00 -13.68
C GLU A 555 27.04 -18.41 -14.27
N ASP A 556 25.84 -18.97 -14.25
CA ASP A 556 25.51 -20.29 -14.82
C ASP A 556 25.36 -20.28 -16.35
N GLY A 557 25.46 -19.10 -17.00
CA GLY A 557 25.43 -18.96 -18.46
C GLY A 557 24.03 -18.98 -19.09
N TRP A 558 22.96 -18.88 -18.30
CA TRP A 558 21.57 -18.82 -18.78
C TRP A 558 21.10 -17.41 -19.13
N LEU A 559 21.79 -16.39 -18.61
CA LEU A 559 21.41 -14.98 -18.77
C LEU A 559 22.58 -14.16 -19.31
N ASP A 560 22.31 -13.37 -20.35
CA ASP A 560 23.20 -12.31 -20.80
C ASP A 560 22.73 -10.96 -20.32
N MET A 561 23.65 -10.12 -19.76
CA MET A 561 23.35 -8.76 -19.32
C MET A 561 23.91 -7.74 -20.31
N THR A 562 23.01 -6.91 -20.86
CA THR A 562 23.39 -5.77 -21.70
C THR A 562 23.76 -4.57 -20.87
N ASN A 563 24.75 -3.78 -21.31
CA ASN A 563 25.16 -2.55 -20.58
C ASN A 563 24.21 -1.36 -20.85
N ASP A 564 23.29 -1.50 -21.79
CA ASP A 564 22.29 -0.50 -22.14
C ASP A 564 21.08 -0.56 -21.20
N ASN A 565 20.26 0.49 -21.20
CA ASN A 565 19.02 0.54 -20.42
C ASN A 565 17.91 -0.37 -20.98
N THR A 566 18.12 -0.95 -22.16
CA THR A 566 17.18 -1.83 -22.86
C THR A 566 17.90 -3.05 -23.41
N THR A 567 17.18 -4.14 -23.54
CA THR A 567 17.69 -5.33 -24.23
C THR A 567 17.73 -5.07 -25.74
N ASN A 568 18.90 -5.32 -26.35
CA ASN A 568 19.04 -5.27 -27.81
C ASN A 568 18.53 -6.59 -28.40
N HIS A 569 17.40 -6.56 -29.09
CA HIS A 569 16.81 -7.75 -29.68
C HIS A 569 17.68 -8.42 -30.76
N VAL A 570 18.70 -7.75 -31.30
CA VAL A 570 19.69 -8.34 -32.20
C VAL A 570 20.54 -9.40 -31.49
N ASP A 571 20.71 -9.33 -30.16
CA ASP A 571 21.44 -10.33 -29.37
C ASP A 571 20.68 -11.67 -29.36
N VAL A 572 19.36 -11.64 -29.35
CA VAL A 572 18.50 -12.84 -29.50
C VAL A 572 18.74 -13.48 -30.85
N VAL A 573 18.84 -12.66 -31.91
CA VAL A 573 19.13 -13.17 -33.27
C VAL A 573 20.52 -13.83 -33.35
N ARG A 574 21.52 -13.22 -32.68
CA ARG A 574 22.89 -13.73 -32.60
C ARG A 574 22.93 -15.07 -31.85
N TRP A 575 22.17 -15.21 -30.79
CA TRP A 575 22.06 -16.49 -30.08
C TRP A 575 21.51 -17.61 -30.97
N TYR A 576 20.44 -17.37 -31.74
CA TYR A 576 19.95 -18.34 -32.72
C TYR A 576 20.96 -18.63 -33.84
N GLN A 577 21.77 -17.65 -34.26
CA GLN A 577 22.83 -17.85 -35.24
C GLN A 577 23.93 -18.79 -34.68
N GLN A 578 24.37 -18.54 -33.43
CA GLN A 578 25.35 -19.38 -32.75
C GLN A 578 24.88 -20.84 -32.63
N LEU A 579 23.62 -21.05 -32.22
CA LEU A 579 23.07 -22.42 -32.19
C LEU A 579 23.02 -23.06 -33.61
N ARG A 580 22.65 -22.30 -34.63
CA ARG A 580 22.65 -22.78 -36.03
C ARG A 580 24.07 -23.16 -36.49
N GLU A 581 25.07 -22.41 -36.13
CA GLU A 581 26.48 -22.73 -36.44
C GLU A 581 26.94 -23.99 -35.71
N GLN A 582 26.42 -24.29 -34.54
CA GLN A 582 26.66 -25.53 -33.81
C GLN A 582 25.93 -26.75 -34.40
N GLY A 583 24.99 -26.55 -35.30
CA GLY A 583 24.28 -27.66 -35.96
C GLY A 583 22.75 -27.68 -35.80
N PHE A 584 22.17 -26.74 -35.03
CA PHE A 584 20.73 -26.70 -34.81
C PHE A 584 19.98 -26.17 -36.05
N LYS A 585 19.15 -27.02 -36.65
CA LYS A 585 18.42 -26.72 -37.91
C LYS A 585 16.98 -26.31 -37.61
N TYR A 586 16.70 -25.00 -37.63
CA TYR A 586 15.37 -24.48 -37.36
C TYR A 586 14.38 -24.68 -38.48
N ARG A 587 13.20 -25.19 -38.12
CA ARG A 587 12.06 -25.37 -39.06
C ARG A 587 11.16 -24.14 -39.04
N VAL A 588 10.82 -23.62 -37.83
CA VAL A 588 10.02 -22.44 -37.63
C VAL A 588 10.45 -21.79 -36.30
N ILE A 589 10.46 -20.45 -36.22
CA ILE A 589 10.62 -19.70 -35.00
C ILE A 589 9.39 -18.83 -34.82
N GLY A 590 8.62 -19.11 -33.77
CA GLY A 590 7.43 -18.37 -33.38
C GLY A 590 7.78 -17.12 -32.52
N HIS A 591 7.09 -16.01 -32.74
CA HIS A 591 7.23 -14.81 -31.92
C HIS A 591 5.95 -13.98 -31.93
N ASP A 592 5.77 -13.16 -30.91
CA ASP A 592 4.72 -12.12 -30.90
C ASP A 592 5.17 -10.90 -31.73
N ARG A 593 4.34 -10.50 -32.69
CA ARG A 593 4.63 -9.35 -33.57
C ARG A 593 4.54 -7.98 -32.85
N LYS A 594 3.95 -7.92 -31.69
CA LYS A 594 3.86 -6.70 -30.90
C LYS A 594 5.26 -6.20 -30.53
N PHE A 595 5.63 -4.98 -30.94
CA PHE A 595 6.84 -4.26 -30.51
C PHE A 595 8.20 -4.71 -31.08
N CYS A 596 8.28 -5.59 -32.08
CA CYS A 596 9.50 -6.28 -32.49
C CYS A 596 9.90 -6.08 -33.94
N ARG A 597 9.66 -4.90 -34.52
CA ARG A 597 9.99 -4.64 -35.93
C ARG A 597 11.48 -4.88 -36.23
N GLU A 598 12.37 -4.43 -35.36
CA GLU A 598 13.83 -4.60 -35.53
C GLU A 598 14.25 -6.07 -35.48
N TYR A 599 13.75 -6.81 -34.49
CA TYR A 599 13.95 -8.24 -34.38
C TYR A 599 13.49 -8.99 -35.65
N PHE A 600 12.28 -8.70 -36.13
CA PHE A 600 11.71 -9.30 -37.29
C PHE A 600 12.56 -9.07 -38.55
N VAL A 601 13.02 -7.83 -38.75
CA VAL A 601 13.91 -7.48 -39.88
C VAL A 601 15.26 -8.20 -39.77
N ALA A 602 15.84 -8.24 -38.55
CA ALA A 602 17.12 -8.91 -38.30
C ALA A 602 17.02 -10.44 -38.50
N MET A 603 15.95 -11.09 -38.06
CA MET A 603 15.70 -12.52 -38.27
C MET A 603 15.54 -12.85 -39.75
N LYS A 604 14.81 -12.03 -40.51
CA LYS A 604 14.69 -12.20 -41.98
C LYS A 604 16.03 -12.01 -42.68
N LYS A 605 16.81 -10.99 -42.28
CA LYS A 605 18.18 -10.78 -42.82
C LYS A 605 19.09 -11.95 -42.51
N ALA A 606 18.94 -12.58 -41.34
CA ALA A 606 19.66 -13.78 -40.95
C ALA A 606 19.10 -15.07 -41.60
N ARG A 607 18.05 -14.98 -42.45
CA ARG A 607 17.38 -16.09 -43.14
C ARG A 607 16.80 -17.13 -42.18
N PHE A 608 16.23 -16.75 -41.06
CA PHE A 608 15.47 -17.64 -40.21
C PHE A 608 14.00 -17.73 -40.68
N PRO A 609 13.38 -18.91 -40.58
CA PRO A 609 11.96 -19.12 -40.90
C PRO A 609 11.09 -18.66 -39.73
N ILE A 610 10.82 -17.37 -39.70
CA ILE A 610 10.07 -16.69 -38.60
C ILE A 610 8.56 -16.68 -38.92
N ARG A 611 7.74 -16.96 -37.90
CA ARG A 611 6.28 -16.97 -37.99
C ARG A 611 5.71 -16.12 -36.87
N ASP A 612 4.71 -15.30 -37.21
CA ASP A 612 3.92 -14.54 -36.23
C ASP A 612 3.00 -15.48 -35.45
N GLN A 613 3.03 -15.39 -34.13
CA GLN A 613 2.15 -16.11 -33.22
C GLN A 613 1.43 -15.10 -32.29
N PRO A 614 0.12 -14.89 -32.53
CA PRO A 614 -0.63 -13.94 -31.75
C PRO A 614 -0.80 -14.39 -30.29
N GLN A 615 -0.78 -13.43 -29.37
CA GLN A 615 -0.98 -13.60 -27.94
C GLN A 615 -2.44 -13.98 -27.55
N LEU A 616 -3.13 -14.73 -28.39
CA LEU A 616 -4.50 -15.15 -28.13
C LEU A 616 -4.49 -16.41 -27.25
N PHE A 617 -5.18 -16.36 -26.12
CA PHE A 617 -5.14 -17.41 -25.10
C PHE A 617 -5.49 -18.79 -25.65
N TYR A 618 -6.47 -18.91 -26.53
CA TYR A 618 -6.87 -20.17 -27.11
C TYR A 618 -5.77 -20.78 -28.01
N ARG A 619 -4.93 -19.96 -28.67
CA ARG A 619 -3.77 -20.42 -29.44
C ARG A 619 -2.65 -20.90 -28.54
N LYS A 620 -2.38 -20.17 -27.50
CA LYS A 620 -1.32 -20.50 -26.51
C LYS A 620 -1.71 -21.73 -25.67
N SER A 621 -3.00 -22.00 -25.50
CA SER A 621 -3.52 -23.10 -24.70
C SER A 621 -3.02 -24.49 -25.19
N GLU A 622 -2.91 -24.69 -26.48
CA GLU A 622 -2.41 -25.96 -27.03
C GLU A 622 -0.95 -26.22 -26.62
N GLY A 623 -0.08 -25.23 -26.80
CA GLY A 623 1.33 -25.31 -26.37
C GLY A 623 1.48 -25.45 -24.87
N PHE A 624 0.66 -24.72 -24.09
CA PHE A 624 0.62 -24.83 -22.65
C PHE A 624 0.29 -26.25 -22.19
N ARG A 625 -0.82 -26.81 -22.68
CA ARG A 625 -1.26 -28.16 -22.33
C ARG A 625 -0.28 -29.24 -22.83
N TYR A 626 0.37 -28.99 -23.95
CA TYR A 626 1.40 -29.90 -24.47
C TYR A 626 2.59 -29.99 -23.50
N LEU A 627 3.13 -28.86 -23.04
CA LEU A 627 4.25 -28.83 -22.09
C LEU A 627 3.85 -29.40 -20.72
N GLU A 628 2.65 -29.12 -20.25
CA GLU A 628 2.10 -29.71 -19.03
C GLU A 628 2.06 -31.23 -19.10
N ASN A 629 1.52 -31.75 -20.17
CA ASN A 629 1.43 -33.21 -20.39
C ASN A 629 2.81 -33.86 -20.52
N SER A 630 3.77 -33.21 -21.18
CA SER A 630 5.14 -33.71 -21.31
C SER A 630 5.84 -33.76 -19.95
N ALA A 631 5.67 -32.79 -19.11
CA ALA A 631 6.19 -32.79 -17.73
C ALA A 631 5.56 -33.92 -16.90
N LYS A 632 4.21 -34.05 -16.91
CA LYS A 632 3.47 -35.11 -16.19
C LYS A 632 3.85 -36.52 -16.63
N ARG A 633 4.08 -36.72 -17.92
CA ARG A 633 4.55 -38.01 -18.45
C ARG A 633 6.03 -38.28 -18.15
N GLY A 634 6.77 -37.29 -17.69
CA GLY A 634 8.21 -37.40 -17.46
C GLY A 634 9.02 -37.51 -18.74
N THR A 635 8.59 -36.80 -19.77
CA THR A 635 9.21 -36.76 -21.11
C THR A 635 9.70 -35.37 -21.49
N LEU A 636 9.77 -34.43 -20.53
CA LEU A 636 10.26 -33.07 -20.73
C LEU A 636 11.68 -32.93 -20.17
N TYR A 637 12.60 -32.44 -20.99
CA TYR A 637 13.97 -32.10 -20.62
C TYR A 637 14.27 -30.65 -20.94
N TYR A 638 14.75 -29.86 -19.95
CA TYR A 638 15.04 -28.44 -20.13
C TYR A 638 16.48 -28.09 -19.67
N MET A 639 17.39 -29.01 -19.77
CA MET A 639 18.81 -28.85 -19.49
C MET A 639 19.13 -28.41 -18.05
N HIS A 640 18.30 -28.74 -17.09
CA HIS A 640 18.42 -28.32 -15.67
C HIS A 640 18.44 -26.80 -15.48
N ALA A 641 17.81 -26.05 -16.39
CA ALA A 641 17.86 -24.60 -16.40
C ALA A 641 16.99 -23.99 -15.26
N GLU A 642 17.63 -23.49 -14.21
CA GLU A 642 16.97 -22.84 -13.07
C GLU A 642 16.04 -21.69 -13.48
N PRO A 643 16.41 -20.79 -14.43
CA PRO A 643 15.51 -19.72 -14.85
C PRO A 643 14.22 -20.21 -15.52
N PHE A 644 14.23 -21.38 -16.16
CA PHE A 644 13.00 -22.00 -16.68
C PHE A 644 12.12 -22.50 -15.54
N GLU A 645 12.69 -23.17 -14.52
CA GLU A 645 11.98 -23.60 -13.31
C GLU A 645 11.34 -22.41 -12.58
N TYR A 646 12.10 -21.32 -12.42
CA TYR A 646 11.60 -20.10 -11.83
C TYR A 646 10.37 -19.55 -12.58
N CYS A 647 10.42 -19.51 -13.91
CA CYS A 647 9.29 -19.06 -14.71
C CYS A 647 8.08 -20.00 -14.59
N VAL A 648 8.29 -21.32 -14.59
CA VAL A 648 7.22 -22.34 -14.42
C VAL A 648 6.50 -22.16 -13.07
N GLN A 649 7.24 -21.93 -11.97
CA GLN A 649 6.67 -21.71 -10.63
C GLN A 649 5.79 -20.47 -10.54
N ASN A 650 6.00 -19.50 -11.42
CA ASN A 650 5.31 -18.22 -11.42
C ASN A 650 4.12 -18.15 -12.38
N VAL A 651 3.79 -19.27 -13.04
CA VAL A 651 2.62 -19.36 -13.93
C VAL A 651 1.37 -19.64 -13.11
N ALA A 652 0.39 -18.78 -13.23
CA ALA A 652 -0.97 -19.04 -12.83
C ALA A 652 -1.85 -19.23 -14.05
N ALA A 653 -2.86 -20.07 -13.94
CA ALA A 653 -3.76 -20.36 -15.05
C ALA A 653 -5.20 -20.52 -14.58
N VAL A 654 -6.12 -20.22 -15.49
CA VAL A 654 -7.56 -20.42 -15.30
C VAL A 654 -8.09 -21.20 -16.49
N GLU A 655 -8.78 -22.28 -16.23
CA GLU A 655 -9.52 -22.99 -17.27
C GLU A 655 -10.71 -22.16 -17.74
N LYS A 656 -10.86 -22.09 -19.04
CA LYS A 656 -12.00 -21.49 -19.73
C LYS A 656 -12.88 -22.58 -20.31
N THR A 657 -13.92 -22.21 -21.03
CA THR A 657 -14.74 -23.15 -21.80
C THR A 657 -13.89 -23.91 -22.80
N ASP A 658 -14.23 -25.18 -23.04
CA ASP A 658 -13.59 -26.08 -24.05
C ASP A 658 -12.12 -26.43 -23.76
N ASP A 659 -11.74 -26.68 -22.49
CA ASP A 659 -10.39 -27.06 -22.05
C ASP A 659 -9.29 -26.03 -22.38
N ALA A 660 -9.66 -24.85 -22.86
CA ALA A 660 -8.72 -23.77 -23.11
C ALA A 660 -8.24 -23.17 -21.81
N VAL A 661 -6.96 -22.84 -21.74
CA VAL A 661 -6.31 -22.26 -20.55
C VAL A 661 -5.86 -20.84 -20.85
N GLN A 662 -6.30 -19.91 -20.02
CA GLN A 662 -5.70 -18.58 -19.96
C GLN A 662 -4.71 -18.52 -18.81
N TYR A 663 -3.47 -18.17 -19.08
CA TYR A 663 -2.44 -18.07 -18.04
C TYR A 663 -1.80 -16.69 -17.99
N GLU A 664 -1.28 -16.35 -16.82
CA GLU A 664 -0.64 -15.09 -16.52
C GLU A 664 0.36 -15.23 -15.36
N LYS A 665 1.04 -14.18 -15.00
CA LYS A 665 1.95 -14.15 -13.84
C LYS A 665 1.15 -14.25 -12.54
N ILE A 666 1.63 -15.00 -11.55
CA ILE A 666 1.06 -15.07 -10.20
C ILE A 666 1.02 -13.68 -9.56
N ALA A 667 2.06 -12.87 -9.78
CA ALA A 667 2.15 -11.50 -9.32
C ALA A 667 2.90 -10.62 -10.35
N PRO A 668 2.60 -9.31 -10.42
CA PRO A 668 3.16 -8.42 -11.45
C PRO A 668 4.69 -8.34 -11.47
N GLU A 669 5.34 -8.50 -10.30
CA GLU A 669 6.78 -8.48 -10.13
C GLU A 669 7.49 -9.77 -10.57
N LEU A 670 6.76 -10.87 -10.70
CA LEU A 670 7.30 -12.15 -11.11
C LEU A 670 7.45 -12.28 -12.63
N ARG A 671 8.23 -13.27 -13.08
CA ARG A 671 8.53 -13.50 -14.50
C ARG A 671 8.08 -14.88 -14.93
N ILE A 672 7.49 -14.94 -16.14
CA ILE A 672 7.09 -16.19 -16.85
C ILE A 672 7.61 -16.23 -18.28
N ASP A 673 8.43 -15.27 -18.67
CA ASP A 673 8.82 -14.98 -20.06
C ASP A 673 9.49 -16.17 -20.75
N ILE A 674 10.34 -16.93 -20.03
CA ILE A 674 10.97 -18.15 -20.59
C ILE A 674 9.94 -19.26 -20.81
N PHE A 675 8.98 -19.39 -19.91
CA PHE A 675 7.89 -20.34 -20.09
C PHE A 675 6.99 -19.93 -21.27
N ASP A 676 6.71 -18.64 -21.41
CA ASP A 676 5.93 -18.12 -22.54
C ASP A 676 6.63 -18.34 -23.88
N ALA A 677 7.95 -18.10 -23.94
CA ALA A 677 8.77 -18.45 -25.11
C ALA A 677 8.74 -19.96 -25.42
N ALA A 678 8.74 -20.82 -24.41
CA ALA A 678 8.62 -22.27 -24.59
C ALA A 678 7.24 -22.68 -25.15
N VAL A 679 6.17 -22.02 -24.69
CA VAL A 679 4.82 -22.22 -25.23
C VAL A 679 4.76 -21.83 -26.71
N PHE A 680 5.37 -20.69 -27.12
CA PHE A 680 5.44 -20.31 -28.54
C PHE A 680 6.20 -21.32 -29.37
N ALA A 681 7.31 -21.88 -28.86
CA ALA A 681 8.07 -22.89 -29.55
C ALA A 681 7.28 -24.22 -29.70
N ALA A 682 6.56 -24.63 -28.66
CA ALA A 682 5.68 -25.80 -28.67
C ALA A 682 4.51 -25.62 -29.64
N CYS A 683 3.86 -24.45 -29.68
CA CYS A 683 2.83 -24.13 -30.70
C CYS A 683 3.38 -24.22 -32.13
N ALA A 684 4.59 -23.68 -32.35
CA ALA A 684 5.23 -23.76 -33.66
C ALA A 684 5.50 -25.21 -34.10
N TYR A 685 5.86 -26.08 -33.14
CA TYR A 685 6.00 -27.52 -33.38
C TYR A 685 4.67 -28.21 -33.72
N LEU A 686 3.62 -27.95 -32.92
CA LEU A 686 2.29 -28.55 -33.13
C LEU A 686 1.69 -28.14 -34.46
N ASP A 687 1.80 -26.89 -34.86
CA ASP A 687 1.35 -26.38 -36.18
C ASP A 687 2.03 -27.08 -37.33
N ASP A 688 3.36 -27.35 -37.26
CA ASP A 688 4.10 -28.04 -38.31
C ASP A 688 3.70 -29.51 -38.39
N MET A 689 3.40 -30.15 -37.25
CA MET A 689 2.94 -31.56 -37.22
C MET A 689 1.53 -31.69 -37.79
N THR A 690 0.61 -30.80 -37.44
CA THR A 690 -0.77 -30.81 -37.96
C THR A 690 -0.81 -30.57 -39.47
N SER A 691 0.00 -29.62 -39.98
CA SER A 691 0.09 -29.37 -41.42
C SER A 691 0.61 -30.59 -42.24
N LYS A 692 1.51 -31.39 -41.66
CA LYS A 692 2.01 -32.61 -42.31
C LYS A 692 0.99 -33.73 -42.32
N SER A 693 0.22 -33.91 -41.24
CA SER A 693 -0.85 -34.90 -41.18
C SER A 693 -1.97 -34.58 -42.16
N ALA A 694 -2.33 -33.31 -42.33
CA ALA A 694 -3.31 -32.89 -43.32
C ALA A 694 -2.84 -33.15 -44.77
N VAL A 695 -1.56 -32.89 -45.07
CA VAL A 695 -0.98 -33.19 -46.39
C VAL A 695 -0.89 -34.71 -46.64
N ALA A 696 -0.53 -35.50 -45.63
CA ALA A 696 -0.51 -36.95 -45.73
C ALA A 696 -1.91 -37.54 -45.90
N GLY A 697 -2.92 -37.01 -45.19
CA GLY A 697 -4.32 -37.39 -45.34
C GLY A 697 -4.90 -37.04 -46.72
N ALA A 698 -4.57 -35.84 -47.23
CA ALA A 698 -4.96 -35.45 -48.59
C ALA A 698 -4.28 -36.32 -49.69
N ALA A 699 -3.00 -36.67 -49.49
CA ALA A 699 -2.30 -37.59 -50.40
C ALA A 699 -2.85 -39.01 -50.33
N ALA A 700 -3.28 -39.50 -49.16
CA ALA A 700 -3.93 -40.81 -49.02
C ALA A 700 -5.36 -40.81 -49.62
N GLY A 701 -6.11 -39.69 -49.49
CA GLY A 701 -7.44 -39.54 -50.10
C GLY A 701 -7.42 -39.49 -51.61
N SER A 702 -6.32 -39.11 -52.28
CA SER A 702 -6.16 -39.11 -53.73
C SER A 702 -5.82 -40.49 -54.32
N TRP A 703 -5.51 -41.46 -53.48
CA TRP A 703 -5.28 -42.88 -53.94
C TRP A 703 -6.53 -43.72 -53.87
N PHE A 704 -7.66 -43.32 -53.34
CA PHE A 704 -8.93 -44.02 -53.24
C PHE A 704 -10.08 -43.43 -54.07
N GLY A 705 -9.81 -42.53 -55.00
CA GLY A 705 -10.79 -41.86 -55.83
C GLY A 705 -10.63 -42.16 -57.34
N GLY A 706 -10.72 -43.41 -57.72
CA GLY A 706 -10.69 -43.83 -59.12
C GLY A 706 -11.54 -45.09 -59.34
N GLU A 707 -12.84 -44.95 -59.34
CA GLU A 707 -13.75 -45.86 -60.05
C GLU A 707 -14.92 -45.05 -60.60
N GLU A 708 -14.87 -44.90 -61.93
CA GLU A 708 -15.95 -44.48 -62.78
C GLU A 708 -17.15 -45.39 -62.57
N ARG A 709 -18.34 -44.87 -62.49
CA ARG A 709 -19.57 -45.55 -62.92
C ARG A 709 -20.31 -44.64 -63.89
N GLU A 710 -20.23 -45.09 -65.17
CA GLU A 710 -21.17 -44.74 -66.21
C GLU A 710 -22.57 -45.30 -65.90
N GLY A 711 -23.57 -44.55 -66.38
CA GLY A 711 -24.86 -45.02 -66.92
C GLY A 711 -25.96 -45.25 -65.87
N ASP A 712 -27.10 -44.63 -65.90
CA ASP A 712 -28.13 -44.64 -66.95
C ASP A 712 -29.21 -43.63 -66.56
N ALA A 713 -29.80 -43.08 -67.59
CA ALA A 713 -31.01 -42.30 -67.60
C ALA A 713 -32.21 -43.18 -67.23
N ASP A 714 -33.13 -42.56 -66.39
CA ASP A 714 -34.54 -42.30 -66.76
C ASP A 714 -35.17 -41.34 -65.70
#